data_99795c076e04c7e783c7e690e6b58f72
#
_entry.id   99795c076e04c7e783c7e690e6b58f72
#
_cell.length_a   1.000
_cell.length_b   1.000
_cell.length_c   1.000
_cell.angle_alpha   90.00
_cell.angle_beta   90.00
_cell.angle_gamma   90.00
#
_symmetry.space_group_name_H-M   'P 1'
#
loop_
_entity.id
_entity.type
_entity.pdbx_description
1 polymer ?
#
loop_
_entity_poly.entity_id
_entity_poly.type
_entity_poly.pdbx_seq_one_letter_code
_entity_poly.pdbx_strand_id
1 'polypeptide(L)'
;MSKKDMDRRKKFILELMGDPIYQPMRLREISSLLRLSKEEKRELYDVLDELCEEGKVSVDRKGRYEKVKGKWKKKKDDRYYDDRREEYGSEYGRKKKDKNKKDKNKKEQPEGIQAEGTFIGHPKGFGFVEIEGQDEDIFIPESDTGTAMHQDKVRIIIRDEKKEGKRQEGVVVKVLERGMPEIVGTYQLNRDFGFVISDNPKFSKDIFIPRKEAAGIKNGDKVIAVITDYGSGNKNPEGKIKENLGNIRTPGTDILAIVKSFGIPSEFPEKVMKQAQRVPDHVLDADRDGRLDLRHLQTVTIDGEDAKDLDDAISLTKEGAIYHLGVHIADVSNYVQYNSALDREALKRGTSVYLADRVVPMLPERLSNGICSLNQGEDRLALSCLMDINEKGKVVSHQIAETVINVNERMCYTDVKNILEDTDEEAKKRYDALIPMFFMMKELSGILRNSRHHRGSIDFDFPESKIILNAAGKAIDVKPYEANVATKIIEDFMLMANETVAQEYCTEEIPFVYRTHDNPDPEKVESLLTLLHNQGVKIQKAKEEITPKEIQQIIESIEGLPNEAMISRLVLRSMKQAKYTTECSGHFGLAAKYYCHFTSPIRRYPDLQIHRIIKDNLRGRLMREGRTEHYAEILDEVARQSSVCERRADEAERESDKLKKAEYMSYHLGEEFEGIISGVTGWGLYVELPNTVEGLVHVNTLRDDYYVFDQESYELCGEMTKKVYKLGDKVRVRVADADKMLKTVDFELVSDIRYDEEEN
;
A
#
# COMPACT_ATOMS: atom_id res chain seq x y z
N MET A 1 41.78 -22.57 23.61
CA MET A 1 42.97 -21.96 22.96
C MET A 1 44.25 -22.23 23.76
N SER A 2 45.40 -22.54 23.11
CA SER A 2 46.65 -22.73 23.85
C SER A 2 47.24 -21.34 24.26
N LYS A 3 48.00 -21.30 25.37
CA LYS A 3 48.63 -20.04 25.84
C LYS A 3 49.54 -19.39 24.79
N LYS A 4 50.16 -20.20 23.95
CA LYS A 4 51.04 -19.77 22.84
C LYS A 4 50.24 -19.16 21.67
N ASP A 5 49.05 -19.63 21.41
CA ASP A 5 48.15 -19.07 20.38
C ASP A 5 47.51 -17.77 20.86
N MET A 6 47.14 -17.68 22.12
CA MET A 6 46.64 -16.46 22.76
C MET A 6 47.67 -15.31 22.65
N ASP A 7 48.92 -15.56 23.02
CA ASP A 7 50.02 -14.57 22.95
C ASP A 7 50.26 -14.11 21.51
N ARG A 8 50.18 -15.01 20.53
CA ARG A 8 50.36 -14.67 19.11
C ARG A 8 49.20 -13.78 18.58
N ARG A 9 47.99 -14.07 18.97
CA ARG A 9 46.82 -13.25 18.58
C ARG A 9 46.79 -11.89 19.27
N LYS A 10 47.17 -11.82 20.55
CA LYS A 10 47.37 -10.55 21.27
C LYS A 10 48.36 -9.64 20.55
N LYS A 11 49.50 -10.20 20.12
CA LYS A 11 50.50 -9.45 19.37
C LYS A 11 49.95 -8.92 18.05
N PHE A 12 49.22 -9.74 17.30
CA PHE A 12 48.60 -9.35 16.04
C PHE A 12 47.59 -8.21 16.22
N ILE A 13 46.70 -8.29 17.22
CA ILE A 13 45.70 -7.26 17.50
C ILE A 13 46.37 -5.94 17.93
N LEU A 14 47.42 -5.99 18.72
CA LEU A 14 48.18 -4.81 19.11
C LEU A 14 48.97 -4.17 17.95
N GLU A 15 49.43 -4.96 16.99
CA GLU A 15 50.01 -4.48 15.73
C GLU A 15 48.99 -3.79 14.89
N LEU A 16 47.82 -4.42 14.66
CA LEU A 16 46.67 -3.86 13.94
C LEU A 16 46.23 -2.50 14.53
N MET A 17 46.08 -2.43 15.86
CA MET A 17 45.68 -1.20 16.55
C MET A 17 46.82 -0.17 16.65
N GLY A 18 48.01 -0.56 16.31
CA GLY A 18 49.19 0.33 16.25
C GLY A 18 49.39 0.97 14.89
N ASP A 19 48.67 0.55 13.87
CA ASP A 19 48.73 1.11 12.53
C ASP A 19 48.24 2.57 12.52
N PRO A 20 48.95 3.50 11.85
CA PRO A 20 48.56 4.92 11.77
C PRO A 20 47.16 5.14 11.15
N ILE A 21 46.67 4.20 10.34
CA ILE A 21 45.38 4.27 9.67
C ILE A 21 44.25 3.70 10.55
N TYR A 22 44.60 2.96 11.63
CA TYR A 22 43.59 2.34 12.49
C TYR A 22 42.80 3.41 13.27
N GLN A 23 41.45 3.36 13.09
CA GLN A 23 40.53 4.14 13.90
C GLN A 23 39.87 3.25 14.96
N PRO A 24 39.52 3.77 16.15
CA PRO A 24 38.85 2.98 17.18
C PRO A 24 37.55 2.32 16.66
N MET A 25 37.50 0.98 16.66
CA MET A 25 36.44 0.15 16.10
C MET A 25 35.75 -0.68 17.18
N ARG A 26 34.47 -1.01 16.95
CA ARG A 26 33.73 -1.97 17.78
C ARG A 26 34.13 -3.40 17.44
N LEU A 27 33.85 -4.34 18.36
CA LEU A 27 34.15 -5.77 18.15
C LEU A 27 33.61 -6.29 16.80
N ARG A 28 32.39 -5.87 16.40
CA ARG A 28 31.79 -6.26 15.11
C ARG A 28 32.59 -5.74 13.92
N GLU A 29 33.07 -4.52 14.00
CA GLU A 29 33.84 -3.87 12.93
C GLU A 29 35.21 -4.53 12.79
N ILE A 30 35.91 -4.81 13.91
CA ILE A 30 37.17 -5.58 13.92
C ILE A 30 36.95 -6.99 13.37
N SER A 31 35.86 -7.66 13.76
CA SER A 31 35.52 -8.99 13.27
C SER A 31 35.25 -9.02 11.75
N SER A 32 34.59 -8.01 11.22
CA SER A 32 34.33 -7.86 9.78
C SER A 32 35.59 -7.54 9.01
N LEU A 33 36.44 -6.65 9.54
CA LEU A 33 37.73 -6.31 8.94
C LEU A 33 38.63 -7.54 8.80
N LEU A 34 38.64 -8.41 9.82
CA LEU A 34 39.41 -9.64 9.84
C LEU A 34 38.72 -10.85 9.20
N ARG A 35 37.50 -10.71 8.71
CA ARG A 35 36.66 -11.76 8.09
C ARG A 35 36.54 -13.02 8.95
N LEU A 36 36.32 -12.87 10.25
CA LEU A 36 36.31 -13.94 11.21
C LEU A 36 34.98 -14.75 11.19
N SER A 37 35.10 -16.07 11.30
CA SER A 37 33.97 -16.98 11.54
C SER A 37 33.34 -16.75 12.92
N LYS A 38 32.17 -17.38 13.18
CA LYS A 38 31.43 -17.22 14.43
C LYS A 38 32.21 -17.72 15.67
N GLU A 39 33.06 -18.73 15.49
CA GLU A 39 33.93 -19.27 16.54
C GLU A 39 35.13 -18.35 16.79
N GLU A 40 35.78 -17.86 15.75
CA GLU A 40 36.90 -16.92 15.83
C GLU A 40 36.49 -15.56 16.42
N LYS A 41 35.25 -15.13 16.30
CA LYS A 41 34.73 -13.92 16.98
C LYS A 41 34.71 -14.07 18.49
N ARG A 42 34.41 -15.27 19.02
CA ARG A 42 34.50 -15.53 20.48
C ARG A 42 35.93 -15.45 20.95
N GLU A 43 36.85 -16.07 20.22
CA GLU A 43 38.26 -16.02 20.54
C GLU A 43 38.85 -14.60 20.46
N LEU A 44 38.38 -13.76 19.50
CA LEU A 44 38.74 -12.34 19.43
C LEU A 44 38.25 -11.57 20.67
N TYR A 45 37.05 -11.90 21.16
CA TYR A 45 36.52 -11.28 22.39
C TYR A 45 37.42 -11.59 23.58
N ASP A 46 37.82 -12.87 23.79
CA ASP A 46 38.72 -13.28 24.88
C ASP A 46 40.06 -12.59 24.77
N VAL A 47 40.62 -12.44 23.57
CA VAL A 47 41.90 -11.73 23.30
C VAL A 47 41.80 -10.23 23.66
N LEU A 48 40.70 -9.58 23.29
CA LEU A 48 40.51 -8.16 23.58
C LEU A 48 40.26 -7.91 25.07
N ASP A 49 39.53 -8.81 25.72
CA ASP A 49 39.24 -8.76 27.16
C ASP A 49 40.54 -8.86 27.97
N GLU A 50 41.40 -9.86 27.67
CA GLU A 50 42.70 -10.00 28.29
C GLU A 50 43.63 -8.79 28.01
N LEU A 51 43.61 -8.20 26.81
CA LEU A 51 44.36 -7.01 26.47
C LEU A 51 43.88 -5.77 27.24
N CYS A 52 42.58 -5.70 27.54
CA CYS A 52 42.01 -4.66 28.39
C CYS A 52 42.40 -4.85 29.85
N GLU A 53 42.41 -6.09 30.36
CA GLU A 53 42.90 -6.41 31.71
C GLU A 53 44.39 -6.10 31.87
N GLU A 54 45.20 -6.37 30.84
CA GLU A 54 46.62 -6.00 30.79
C GLU A 54 46.86 -4.50 30.64
N GLY A 55 45.80 -3.71 30.42
CA GLY A 55 45.89 -2.25 30.22
C GLY A 55 46.58 -1.80 28.93
N LYS A 56 46.66 -2.69 27.93
CA LYS A 56 47.26 -2.44 26.61
C LYS A 56 46.24 -1.88 25.60
N VAL A 57 44.97 -2.18 25.82
CA VAL A 57 43.85 -1.70 25.03
C VAL A 57 42.81 -1.03 25.95
N SER A 58 42.17 0.02 25.49
CA SER A 58 41.07 0.69 26.20
C SER A 58 39.83 0.65 25.37
N VAL A 59 38.66 0.67 26.04
CA VAL A 59 37.32 0.72 25.39
C VAL A 59 36.70 2.06 25.71
N ASP A 60 36.26 2.79 24.68
CA ASP A 60 35.52 4.04 24.85
C ASP A 60 34.04 3.82 25.27
N ARG A 61 33.35 4.90 25.64
CA ARG A 61 31.91 4.86 26.03
C ARG A 61 30.97 4.34 24.93
N LYS A 62 31.44 4.23 23.69
CA LYS A 62 30.71 3.70 22.54
C LYS A 62 31.07 2.24 22.21
N GLY A 63 31.88 1.59 23.05
CA GLY A 63 32.32 0.21 22.89
C GLY A 63 33.39 -0.01 21.82
N ARG A 64 34.18 1.02 21.46
CA ARG A 64 35.25 0.94 20.47
C ARG A 64 36.60 0.74 21.17
N TYR A 65 37.39 -0.17 20.60
CA TYR A 65 38.70 -0.58 21.13
C TYR A 65 39.83 0.25 20.52
N GLU A 66 40.76 0.71 21.34
CA GLU A 66 41.96 1.45 20.93
C GLU A 66 43.19 1.06 21.75
N LYS A 67 44.39 1.17 21.15
CA LYS A 67 45.63 0.90 21.80
C LYS A 67 45.99 2.04 22.76
N VAL A 68 46.34 1.73 24.02
CA VAL A 68 46.74 2.71 25.02
C VAL A 68 48.12 3.28 24.70
N LYS A 69 48.21 4.60 24.50
CA LYS A 69 49.48 5.34 24.29
C LYS A 69 50.01 5.86 25.65
N GLY A 70 51.00 5.16 26.24
CA GLY A 70 51.67 5.63 27.45
C GLY A 70 51.36 4.79 28.72
N LYS A 71 52.03 5.11 29.89
CA LYS A 71 51.84 4.36 31.16
C LYS A 71 50.43 4.58 31.71
N TRP A 72 49.66 3.51 31.75
CA TRP A 72 48.28 3.48 32.25
C TRP A 72 48.27 3.72 33.78
N LYS A 73 47.53 4.75 34.26
CA LYS A 73 47.17 4.93 35.67
C LYS A 73 45.70 4.49 35.82
N LYS A 74 45.44 3.41 36.56
CA LYS A 74 44.14 2.91 36.92
C LYS A 74 43.32 4.03 37.57
N LYS A 75 42.33 4.60 36.85
CA LYS A 75 41.28 5.40 37.46
C LYS A 75 40.21 4.44 37.93
N LYS A 76 39.94 4.47 39.25
CA LYS A 76 38.81 3.78 39.88
C LYS A 76 37.51 4.38 39.35
N ASP A 77 36.90 3.71 38.43
CA ASP A 77 35.48 3.83 38.12
C ASP A 77 34.94 2.40 37.84
N ASP A 78 34.71 1.70 38.95
CA ASP A 78 34.32 0.27 39.00
C ASP A 78 32.85 0.03 38.68
N ARG A 79 32.19 0.83 37.82
CA ARG A 79 30.74 0.68 37.55
C ARG A 79 30.34 0.24 36.13
N TYR A 80 31.35 -0.13 35.31
CA TYR A 80 31.03 -0.48 33.90
C TYR A 80 31.32 -1.94 33.53
N TYR A 81 31.79 -2.77 34.46
CA TYR A 81 32.19 -4.17 34.18
C TYR A 81 31.13 -5.23 34.56
N ASP A 82 30.06 -4.85 35.28
CA ASP A 82 29.14 -5.86 35.86
C ASP A 82 27.90 -6.14 34.98
N ASP A 83 27.60 -5.30 34.00
CA ASP A 83 26.39 -5.49 33.15
C ASP A 83 26.59 -6.42 31.95
N ARG A 84 27.80 -6.94 31.69
CA ARG A 84 28.10 -7.80 30.53
C ARG A 84 28.28 -9.29 30.84
N ARG A 85 28.21 -9.68 32.11
CA ARG A 85 28.32 -11.09 32.52
C ARG A 85 26.99 -11.87 32.44
N GLU A 86 25.87 -11.21 32.27
CA GLU A 86 24.56 -11.89 32.17
C GLU A 86 24.17 -12.39 30.77
N GLU A 87 24.94 -12.08 29.74
CA GLU A 87 24.58 -12.49 28.36
C GLU A 87 25.11 -13.88 27.94
N TYR A 88 26.00 -14.50 28.72
CA TYR A 88 26.49 -15.86 28.40
C TYR A 88 26.95 -16.62 29.65
N GLY A 89 26.06 -17.52 30.15
CA GLY A 89 26.54 -18.70 30.84
C GLY A 89 26.01 -18.98 32.25
N SER A 90 25.02 -19.86 32.27
CA SER A 90 24.75 -21.03 33.11
C SER A 90 24.98 -21.00 34.64
N GLU A 91 23.90 -21.45 35.29
CA GLU A 91 23.81 -22.36 36.47
C GLU A 91 25.02 -22.53 37.37
N TYR A 92 24.85 -22.16 38.60
CA TYR A 92 24.97 -22.90 39.87
C TYR A 92 25.12 -21.94 41.05
N GLY A 93 24.24 -22.16 42.03
CA GLY A 93 24.56 -21.71 43.39
C GLY A 93 23.55 -20.88 44.14
N ARG A 94 22.48 -21.54 44.64
CA ARG A 94 21.65 -21.02 45.71
C ARG A 94 22.47 -20.66 46.94
N LYS A 95 22.34 -19.44 47.46
CA LYS A 95 22.27 -19.21 48.92
C LYS A 95 21.47 -17.96 49.26
N LYS A 96 20.47 -18.18 50.09
CA LYS A 96 19.61 -17.19 50.74
C LYS A 96 20.43 -16.20 51.57
N LYS A 97 20.08 -14.92 51.56
CA LYS A 97 19.99 -14.09 52.75
C LYS A 97 19.02 -12.91 52.58
N ASP A 98 18.28 -12.73 53.60
CA ASP A 98 17.12 -11.90 53.87
C ASP A 98 17.33 -10.37 53.83
N LYS A 99 16.23 -9.73 53.46
CA LYS A 99 15.57 -8.54 54.07
C LYS A 99 16.16 -7.13 53.98
N ASN A 100 15.25 -6.29 53.51
CA ASN A 100 15.12 -4.84 53.74
C ASN A 100 15.97 -3.89 52.92
N LYS A 101 15.38 -3.48 51.77
CA LYS A 101 15.39 -2.06 51.41
C LYS A 101 14.08 -1.67 50.71
N LYS A 102 13.40 -0.74 51.37
CA LYS A 102 12.17 -0.11 50.93
C LYS A 102 12.37 0.63 49.59
N ASP A 103 11.31 0.60 48.81
CA ASP A 103 10.91 1.47 47.75
C ASP A 103 11.71 2.79 47.59
N LYS A 104 12.44 2.89 46.52
CA LYS A 104 12.78 4.15 45.83
C LYS A 104 12.98 3.86 44.34
N ASN A 105 11.89 3.67 43.61
CA ASN A 105 11.83 3.88 42.17
C ASN A 105 10.42 4.34 41.79
N LYS A 106 10.01 5.50 42.30
CA LYS A 106 9.10 6.37 41.57
C LYS A 106 9.97 7.02 40.50
N LYS A 107 9.93 6.51 39.26
CA LYS A 107 10.28 7.34 38.10
C LYS A 107 9.34 8.53 38.15
N GLU A 108 9.87 9.74 38.32
CA GLU A 108 9.15 10.98 38.12
C GLU A 108 8.49 10.90 36.74
N GLN A 109 7.18 11.07 36.70
CA GLN A 109 6.49 11.18 35.44
C GLN A 109 6.98 12.46 34.77
N PRO A 110 7.38 12.42 33.48
CA PRO A 110 7.78 13.62 32.76
C PRO A 110 6.64 14.66 32.83
N GLU A 111 6.97 15.90 33.15
CA GLU A 111 6.04 17.02 33.07
C GLU A 111 5.74 17.34 31.60
N GLY A 112 4.48 17.57 31.23
CA GLY A 112 4.06 17.88 29.88
C GLY A 112 2.56 17.66 29.65
N ILE A 113 2.09 17.99 28.47
CA ILE A 113 0.68 17.87 28.05
C ILE A 113 0.36 16.39 27.80
N GLN A 114 -0.71 15.88 28.40
CA GLN A 114 -1.18 14.52 28.12
C GLN A 114 -2.07 14.51 26.86
N ALA A 115 -1.84 13.54 25.99
CA ALA A 115 -2.66 13.32 24.80
C ALA A 115 -2.87 11.80 24.58
N GLU A 116 -3.89 11.47 23.82
CA GLU A 116 -4.19 10.08 23.40
C GLU A 116 -4.16 10.03 21.87
N GLY A 117 -3.59 8.96 21.33
CA GLY A 117 -3.50 8.76 19.90
C GLY A 117 -3.09 7.34 19.52
N THR A 118 -2.90 7.11 18.22
CA THR A 118 -2.50 5.82 17.66
C THR A 118 -0.99 5.78 17.44
N PHE A 119 -0.31 4.77 17.97
CA PHE A 119 1.13 4.60 17.82
C PHE A 119 1.47 3.93 16.49
N ILE A 120 2.23 4.61 15.66
CA ILE A 120 2.77 4.10 14.39
C ILE A 120 4.24 3.75 14.59
N GLY A 121 4.54 2.45 14.61
CA GLY A 121 5.91 1.96 14.77
C GLY A 121 6.77 2.16 13.52
N HIS A 122 8.09 2.21 13.73
CA HIS A 122 9.09 2.29 12.67
C HIS A 122 10.09 1.14 12.80
N PRO A 123 10.65 0.58 11.70
CA PRO A 123 11.59 -0.56 11.72
C PRO A 123 12.82 -0.35 12.59
N LYS A 124 13.24 0.90 12.81
CA LYS A 124 14.38 1.29 13.66
C LYS A 124 14.04 1.36 15.16
N GLY A 125 12.81 0.96 15.58
CA GLY A 125 12.41 0.90 16.98
C GLY A 125 11.76 2.17 17.54
N PHE A 126 11.89 3.33 16.90
CA PHE A 126 11.14 4.54 17.25
C PHE A 126 9.73 4.51 16.63
N GLY A 127 8.88 5.48 16.96
CA GLY A 127 7.57 5.61 16.33
C GLY A 127 7.02 7.02 16.36
N PHE A 128 5.79 7.15 15.90
CA PHE A 128 5.03 8.39 15.90
C PHE A 128 3.67 8.14 16.54
N VAL A 129 3.06 9.17 17.12
CA VAL A 129 1.68 9.08 17.61
C VAL A 129 0.84 10.08 16.84
N GLU A 130 -0.12 9.53 16.09
CA GLU A 130 -1.15 10.27 15.38
C GLU A 130 -2.25 10.64 16.37
N ILE A 131 -2.55 11.93 16.53
CA ILE A 131 -3.59 12.45 17.41
C ILE A 131 -4.72 12.97 16.53
N GLU A 132 -5.94 12.52 16.78
CA GLU A 132 -7.11 12.93 16.02
C GLU A 132 -7.32 14.46 16.11
N GLY A 133 -7.40 15.12 14.94
CA GLY A 133 -7.55 16.58 14.83
C GLY A 133 -6.24 17.39 14.95
N GLN A 134 -5.07 16.73 14.91
CA GLN A 134 -3.77 17.42 14.81
C GLN A 134 -3.08 17.04 13.48
N ASP A 135 -2.52 18.06 12.82
CA ASP A 135 -1.82 17.85 11.53
C ASP A 135 -0.40 17.28 11.67
N GLU A 136 0.25 17.46 12.83
CA GLU A 136 1.61 16.98 13.09
C GLU A 136 1.62 15.79 14.07
N ASP A 137 2.27 14.70 13.65
CA ASP A 137 2.53 13.52 14.49
C ASP A 137 3.58 13.81 15.56
N ILE A 138 3.40 13.22 16.74
CA ILE A 138 4.35 13.33 17.85
C ILE A 138 5.40 12.22 17.73
N PHE A 139 6.68 12.60 17.64
CA PHE A 139 7.81 11.67 17.58
C PHE A 139 8.06 10.99 18.92
N ILE A 140 8.16 9.65 18.94
CA ILE A 140 8.46 8.85 20.12
C ILE A 140 9.81 8.13 19.92
N PRO A 141 10.87 8.53 20.63
CA PRO A 141 12.16 7.83 20.59
C PRO A 141 12.04 6.37 21.01
N GLU A 142 12.92 5.48 20.53
CA GLU A 142 12.93 4.05 20.87
C GLU A 142 12.93 3.79 22.39
N SER A 143 13.70 4.58 23.16
CA SER A 143 13.75 4.48 24.63
C SER A 143 12.43 4.77 25.33
N ASP A 144 11.52 5.49 24.68
CA ASP A 144 10.30 6.06 25.26
C ASP A 144 9.00 5.40 24.69
N THR A 145 9.15 4.38 23.82
CA THR A 145 8.02 3.62 23.28
C THR A 145 7.38 2.68 24.31
N GLY A 146 8.13 2.31 25.36
CA GLY A 146 7.67 1.36 26.38
C GLY A 146 7.34 -0.01 25.78
N THR A 147 6.09 -0.46 25.97
CA THR A 147 5.55 -1.70 25.36
C THR A 147 4.60 -1.43 24.22
N ALA A 148 4.53 -0.19 23.71
CA ALA A 148 3.68 0.14 22.58
C ALA A 148 4.17 -0.56 21.31
N MET A 149 3.21 -1.05 20.53
CA MET A 149 3.39 -1.66 19.23
C MET A 149 2.58 -0.93 18.17
N HIS A 150 2.92 -1.15 16.92
CA HIS A 150 2.22 -0.53 15.81
C HIS A 150 0.70 -0.69 15.91
N GLN A 151 -0.03 0.42 15.70
CA GLN A 151 -1.49 0.57 15.81
C GLN A 151 -2.09 0.47 17.24
N ASP A 152 -1.26 0.42 18.29
CA ASP A 152 -1.78 0.51 19.65
C ASP A 152 -2.34 1.91 19.92
N LYS A 153 -3.50 2.00 20.59
CA LYS A 153 -3.97 3.26 21.20
C LYS A 153 -3.18 3.52 22.47
N VAL A 154 -2.52 4.66 22.52
CA VAL A 154 -1.60 5.00 23.59
C VAL A 154 -1.95 6.34 24.22
N ARG A 155 -1.63 6.48 25.51
CA ARG A 155 -1.54 7.76 26.19
C ARG A 155 -0.10 8.18 26.27
N ILE A 156 0.19 9.39 25.81
CA ILE A 156 1.52 9.98 25.78
C ILE A 156 1.57 11.24 26.63
N ILE A 157 2.78 11.61 27.04
CA ILE A 157 3.10 12.93 27.55
C ILE A 157 3.98 13.62 26.50
N ILE A 158 3.55 14.76 26.01
CA ILE A 158 4.24 15.59 25.04
C ILE A 158 5.22 16.48 25.81
N ARG A 159 6.49 16.49 25.42
CA ARG A 159 7.53 17.32 26.05
C ARG A 159 7.41 18.78 25.56
N ASP A 160 7.51 19.73 26.48
CA ASP A 160 7.30 21.15 26.19
C ASP A 160 8.41 21.82 25.30
N GLU A 161 9.52 21.16 25.09
CA GLU A 161 10.64 21.69 24.28
C GLU A 161 10.43 21.39 22.78
N LYS A 162 9.74 22.29 22.07
CA LYS A 162 9.79 22.30 20.59
C LYS A 162 11.11 22.94 20.17
N LYS A 163 12.10 22.11 19.79
CA LYS A 163 13.35 22.59 19.18
C LYS A 163 13.06 23.09 17.77
N GLU A 164 13.49 24.31 17.46
CA GLU A 164 13.33 24.94 16.14
C GLU A 164 13.76 23.98 15.02
N GLY A 165 12.87 23.68 14.07
CA GLY A 165 13.08 22.76 12.96
C GLY A 165 13.00 21.25 13.28
N LYS A 166 12.57 20.84 14.51
CA LYS A 166 12.34 19.43 14.86
C LYS A 166 10.90 19.16 15.25
N ARG A 167 10.42 17.94 14.93
CA ARG A 167 9.10 17.48 15.39
C ARG A 167 9.04 17.43 16.91
N GLN A 168 7.87 17.63 17.47
CA GLN A 168 7.62 17.57 18.90
C GLN A 168 7.84 16.13 19.41
N GLU A 169 8.54 15.97 20.52
CA GLU A 169 8.85 14.66 21.12
C GLU A 169 7.87 14.31 22.23
N GLY A 170 7.53 13.04 22.36
CA GLY A 170 6.67 12.50 23.40
C GLY A 170 7.20 11.21 24.04
N VAL A 171 6.53 10.78 25.11
CA VAL A 171 6.80 9.52 25.84
C VAL A 171 5.52 8.75 25.99
N VAL A 172 5.52 7.44 25.67
CA VAL A 172 4.36 6.58 25.92
C VAL A 172 4.29 6.25 27.42
N VAL A 173 3.19 6.68 28.04
CA VAL A 173 2.94 6.42 29.47
C VAL A 173 2.14 5.14 29.67
N LYS A 174 1.18 4.91 28.78
CA LYS A 174 0.29 3.75 28.89
C LYS A 174 -0.25 3.34 27.53
N VAL A 175 -0.31 2.03 27.30
CA VAL A 175 -1.09 1.46 26.20
C VAL A 175 -2.53 1.30 26.70
N LEU A 176 -3.48 1.89 26.00
CA LEU A 176 -4.91 1.90 26.35
C LEU A 176 -5.62 0.71 25.72
N GLU A 177 -5.31 0.44 24.43
CA GLU A 177 -5.89 -0.64 23.65
C GLU A 177 -4.83 -1.21 22.70
N ARG A 178 -4.83 -2.52 22.51
CA ARG A 178 -3.94 -3.20 21.55
C ARG A 178 -4.55 -3.20 20.18
N GLY A 179 -3.84 -2.60 19.21
CA GLY A 179 -4.31 -2.51 17.83
C GLY A 179 -4.22 -3.83 17.08
N MET A 180 -3.11 -4.56 17.27
CA MET A 180 -2.86 -5.83 16.57
C MET A 180 -2.41 -6.92 17.55
N PRO A 181 -3.34 -7.68 18.13
CA PRO A 181 -2.98 -8.78 19.04
C PRO A 181 -2.45 -10.02 18.30
N GLU A 182 -2.70 -10.12 17.00
CA GLU A 182 -2.28 -11.21 16.12
C GLU A 182 -1.28 -10.69 15.09
N ILE A 183 -0.15 -11.36 14.95
CA ILE A 183 0.94 -11.00 14.07
C ILE A 183 1.19 -12.14 13.08
N VAL A 184 1.18 -11.82 11.79
CA VAL A 184 1.63 -12.72 10.74
C VAL A 184 3.14 -12.58 10.58
N GLY A 185 3.84 -13.70 10.45
CA GLY A 185 5.28 -13.68 10.29
C GLY A 185 5.86 -15.05 9.93
N THR A 186 7.17 -15.07 9.80
CA THR A 186 7.92 -16.28 9.49
C THR A 186 8.52 -16.88 10.75
N TYR A 187 8.22 -18.16 11.01
CA TYR A 187 8.79 -18.87 12.14
C TYR A 187 10.25 -19.25 11.88
N GLN A 188 11.13 -18.81 12.75
CA GLN A 188 12.54 -19.22 12.78
C GLN A 188 12.82 -20.10 14.00
N LEU A 189 13.21 -21.35 13.73
CA LEU A 189 13.51 -22.32 14.76
C LEU A 189 14.93 -22.09 15.29
N ASN A 190 15.08 -21.99 16.60
CA ASN A 190 16.34 -22.16 17.32
C ASN A 190 16.28 -23.50 18.08
N ARG A 191 17.40 -23.95 18.69
CA ARG A 191 17.53 -25.29 19.30
C ARG A 191 16.35 -25.70 20.19
N ASP A 192 15.95 -24.85 21.13
CA ASP A 192 14.93 -25.15 22.14
C ASP A 192 13.76 -24.15 22.18
N PHE A 193 13.72 -23.20 21.25
CA PHE A 193 12.68 -22.17 21.12
C PHE A 193 12.67 -21.66 19.68
N GLY A 194 11.74 -20.78 19.35
CA GLY A 194 11.72 -20.09 18.07
C GLY A 194 11.35 -18.64 18.21
N PHE A 195 11.45 -17.94 17.11
CA PHE A 195 10.95 -16.57 16.96
C PHE A 195 10.00 -16.50 15.76
N VAL A 196 9.00 -15.65 15.88
CA VAL A 196 8.23 -15.21 14.72
C VAL A 196 8.71 -13.81 14.36
N ILE A 197 9.33 -13.72 13.18
CA ILE A 197 9.72 -12.46 12.56
C ILE A 197 8.50 -11.93 11.82
N SER A 198 8.01 -10.75 12.22
CA SER A 198 6.83 -10.14 11.62
C SER A 198 7.07 -9.81 10.14
N ASP A 199 6.06 -10.04 9.30
CA ASP A 199 6.05 -9.60 7.90
C ASP A 199 5.82 -8.09 7.78
N ASN A 200 5.26 -7.46 8.81
CA ASN A 200 5.10 -6.02 8.88
C ASN A 200 6.36 -5.39 9.50
N PRO A 201 7.17 -4.65 8.72
CA PRO A 201 8.42 -4.04 9.21
C PRO A 201 8.21 -2.98 10.30
N LYS A 202 6.98 -2.47 10.48
CA LYS A 202 6.64 -1.54 11.57
C LYS A 202 6.66 -2.20 12.96
N PHE A 203 6.73 -3.55 13.01
CA PHE A 203 7.02 -4.31 14.23
C PHE A 203 8.52 -4.55 14.34
N SER A 204 9.21 -3.79 15.17
CA SER A 204 10.67 -3.83 15.31
C SER A 204 11.20 -4.96 16.18
N LYS A 205 10.34 -5.73 16.87
CA LYS A 205 10.73 -6.80 17.79
C LYS A 205 10.20 -8.15 17.35
N ASP A 206 11.06 -9.17 17.32
CA ASP A 206 10.66 -10.54 17.06
C ASP A 206 9.87 -11.12 18.24
N ILE A 207 8.87 -11.97 17.96
CA ILE A 207 8.04 -12.59 18.97
C ILE A 207 8.69 -13.92 19.39
N PHE A 208 9.06 -14.02 20.66
CA PHE A 208 9.58 -15.26 21.24
C PHE A 208 8.47 -16.31 21.35
N ILE A 209 8.70 -17.51 20.83
CA ILE A 209 7.77 -18.64 20.89
C ILE A 209 8.42 -19.81 21.66
N PRO A 210 7.89 -20.17 22.84
CA PRO A 210 8.34 -21.35 23.56
C PRO A 210 8.13 -22.63 22.72
N ARG A 211 9.03 -23.60 22.84
CA ARG A 211 8.98 -24.85 22.04
C ARG A 211 7.63 -25.59 22.13
N LYS A 212 7.01 -25.60 23.30
CA LYS A 212 5.70 -26.22 23.54
C LYS A 212 4.56 -25.59 22.74
N GLU A 213 4.67 -24.29 22.44
CA GLU A 213 3.69 -23.50 21.67
C GLU A 213 3.95 -23.54 20.15
N ALA A 214 5.03 -24.21 19.72
CA ALA A 214 5.43 -24.37 18.31
C ALA A 214 5.39 -25.84 17.85
N ALA A 215 4.57 -26.69 18.49
CA ALA A 215 4.49 -28.11 18.14
C ALA A 215 4.03 -28.30 16.68
N GLY A 216 4.83 -29.02 15.88
CA GLY A 216 4.54 -29.32 14.47
C GLY A 216 4.91 -28.20 13.48
N ILE A 217 5.40 -27.05 13.94
CA ILE A 217 5.81 -25.93 13.09
C ILE A 217 7.27 -26.12 12.64
N LYS A 218 7.54 -25.91 11.36
CA LYS A 218 8.86 -26.05 10.76
C LYS A 218 9.52 -24.69 10.55
N ASN A 219 10.84 -24.70 10.47
CA ASN A 219 11.59 -23.49 10.13
C ASN A 219 11.19 -22.97 8.74
N GLY A 220 10.86 -21.68 8.63
CA GLY A 220 10.38 -21.05 7.41
C GLY A 220 8.87 -21.18 7.14
N ASP A 221 8.10 -21.72 8.09
CA ASP A 221 6.64 -21.71 7.97
C ASP A 221 6.11 -20.29 8.25
N LYS A 222 5.13 -19.87 7.47
CA LYS A 222 4.30 -18.69 7.72
C LYS A 222 3.26 -19.02 8.78
N VAL A 223 3.17 -18.21 9.79
CA VAL A 223 2.31 -18.45 10.95
C VAL A 223 1.59 -17.18 11.40
N ILE A 224 0.46 -17.37 12.06
CA ILE A 224 -0.19 -16.32 12.86
C ILE A 224 0.19 -16.58 14.32
N ALA A 225 0.87 -15.63 14.95
CA ALA A 225 1.22 -15.64 16.36
C ALA A 225 0.32 -14.68 17.13
N VAL A 226 -0.17 -15.13 18.29
CA VAL A 226 -0.88 -14.28 19.28
C VAL A 226 0.10 -13.88 20.35
N ILE A 227 0.22 -12.59 20.61
CA ILE A 227 1.07 -12.08 21.68
C ILE A 227 0.39 -12.34 23.03
N THR A 228 1.07 -13.04 23.91
CA THR A 228 0.59 -13.38 25.27
C THR A 228 1.23 -12.51 26.34
N ASP A 229 2.46 -12.06 26.12
CA ASP A 229 3.18 -11.09 26.96
C ASP A 229 3.88 -10.08 26.05
N TYR A 230 3.63 -8.81 26.27
CA TYR A 230 4.21 -7.71 25.48
C TYR A 230 5.63 -7.32 25.92
N GLY A 231 6.18 -8.05 26.87
CA GLY A 231 7.50 -7.81 27.44
C GLY A 231 7.58 -6.53 28.30
N SER A 232 8.76 -6.23 28.77
CA SER A 232 9.06 -4.98 29.49
C SER A 232 10.52 -4.60 29.25
N GLY A 233 10.78 -3.34 28.99
CA GLY A 233 12.13 -2.86 28.66
C GLY A 233 12.68 -3.52 27.40
N ASN A 234 13.87 -4.15 27.48
CA ASN A 234 14.54 -4.78 26.33
C ASN A 234 14.10 -6.23 26.05
N LYS A 235 13.09 -6.76 26.75
CA LYS A 235 12.60 -8.13 26.50
C LYS A 235 11.74 -8.16 25.24
N ASN A 236 11.99 -9.15 24.39
CA ASN A 236 11.11 -9.45 23.27
C ASN A 236 9.73 -9.87 23.77
N PRO A 237 8.66 -9.56 23.05
CA PRO A 237 7.34 -10.06 23.36
C PRO A 237 7.31 -11.61 23.29
N GLU A 238 6.48 -12.24 24.11
CA GLU A 238 6.25 -13.69 24.07
C GLU A 238 4.87 -13.97 23.47
N GLY A 239 4.77 -15.01 22.66
CA GLY A 239 3.54 -15.40 22.00
C GLY A 239 3.38 -16.90 21.85
N LYS A 240 2.22 -17.28 21.30
CA LYS A 240 1.91 -18.65 20.87
C LYS A 240 1.44 -18.65 19.43
N ILE A 241 1.69 -19.75 18.71
CA ILE A 241 1.20 -19.90 17.35
C ILE A 241 -0.29 -20.28 17.40
N LYS A 242 -1.10 -19.48 16.71
CA LYS A 242 -2.54 -19.68 16.54
C LYS A 242 -2.86 -20.54 15.33
N GLU A 243 -2.18 -20.27 14.22
CA GLU A 243 -2.46 -20.91 12.93
C GLU A 243 -1.14 -21.08 12.16
N ASN A 244 -0.96 -22.22 11.50
CA ASN A 244 0.12 -22.44 10.53
C ASN A 244 -0.45 -22.27 9.13
N LEU A 245 0.01 -21.27 8.40
CA LEU A 245 -0.42 -20.98 7.01
C LEU A 245 0.31 -21.84 5.98
N GLY A 246 1.33 -22.61 6.41
CA GLY A 246 2.16 -23.42 5.55
C GLY A 246 3.54 -22.83 5.27
N ASN A 247 4.35 -23.56 4.52
CA ASN A 247 5.69 -23.08 4.20
C ASN A 247 5.64 -22.01 3.11
N ILE A 248 6.47 -20.96 3.23
CA ILE A 248 6.51 -19.85 2.27
C ILE A 248 6.82 -20.28 0.82
N ARG A 249 7.42 -21.48 0.64
CA ARG A 249 7.69 -22.04 -0.68
C ARG A 249 6.46 -22.73 -1.29
N THR A 250 5.40 -22.93 -0.51
CA THR A 250 4.14 -23.50 -1.00
C THR A 250 3.39 -22.44 -1.79
N PRO A 251 2.95 -22.72 -3.03
CA PRO A 251 2.20 -21.77 -3.84
C PRO A 251 0.99 -21.18 -3.10
N GLY A 252 0.81 -19.87 -3.17
CA GLY A 252 -0.30 -19.15 -2.57
C GLY A 252 -0.22 -18.90 -1.06
N THR A 253 0.76 -19.49 -0.35
CA THR A 253 0.99 -19.20 1.09
C THR A 253 1.48 -17.79 1.31
N ASP A 254 2.29 -17.28 0.40
CA ASP A 254 2.83 -15.93 0.39
C ASP A 254 1.72 -14.87 0.31
N ILE A 255 0.80 -15.01 -0.64
CA ILE A 255 -0.34 -14.11 -0.78
C ILE A 255 -1.33 -14.28 0.37
N LEU A 256 -1.58 -15.52 0.82
CA LEU A 256 -2.42 -15.76 2.00
C LEU A 256 -1.87 -15.07 3.26
N ALA A 257 -0.55 -15.06 3.43
CA ALA A 257 0.09 -14.33 4.52
C ALA A 257 -0.17 -12.82 4.43
N ILE A 258 -0.15 -12.22 3.23
CA ILE A 258 -0.51 -10.81 3.01
C ILE A 258 -1.98 -10.58 3.40
N VAL A 259 -2.92 -11.38 2.90
CA VAL A 259 -4.35 -11.30 3.26
C VAL A 259 -4.55 -11.29 4.77
N LYS A 260 -3.90 -12.21 5.48
CA LYS A 260 -3.98 -12.34 6.94
C LYS A 260 -3.30 -11.18 7.66
N SER A 261 -2.16 -10.67 7.16
CA SER A 261 -1.42 -9.56 7.78
C SER A 261 -2.18 -8.24 7.76
N PHE A 262 -2.98 -8.03 6.71
CA PHE A 262 -3.88 -6.88 6.60
C PHE A 262 -5.25 -7.11 7.29
N GLY A 263 -5.45 -8.27 7.95
CA GLY A 263 -6.71 -8.59 8.61
C GLY A 263 -7.90 -8.68 7.63
N ILE A 264 -7.63 -8.99 6.37
CA ILE A 264 -8.68 -9.17 5.36
C ILE A 264 -9.38 -10.51 5.60
N PRO A 265 -10.73 -10.54 5.74
CA PRO A 265 -11.46 -11.78 5.96
C PRO A 265 -11.35 -12.71 4.75
N SER A 266 -10.61 -13.82 4.87
CA SER A 266 -10.41 -14.77 3.77
C SER A 266 -11.58 -15.73 3.55
N GLU A 267 -12.41 -15.94 4.57
CA GLU A 267 -13.53 -16.86 4.55
C GLU A 267 -14.83 -16.18 4.95
N PHE A 268 -15.95 -16.69 4.46
CA PHE A 268 -17.27 -16.22 4.86
C PHE A 268 -17.78 -17.01 6.06
N PRO A 269 -18.37 -16.34 7.07
CA PRO A 269 -19.02 -17.03 8.18
C PRO A 269 -20.14 -17.96 7.71
N GLU A 270 -20.37 -19.07 8.42
CA GLU A 270 -21.38 -20.07 8.08
C GLU A 270 -22.80 -19.47 7.92
N LYS A 271 -23.15 -18.48 8.75
CA LYS A 271 -24.43 -17.78 8.67
C LYS A 271 -24.61 -17.02 7.35
N VAL A 272 -23.53 -16.42 6.84
CA VAL A 272 -23.49 -15.73 5.55
C VAL A 272 -23.68 -16.72 4.42
N MET A 273 -22.94 -17.84 4.44
CA MET A 273 -23.03 -18.88 3.43
C MET A 273 -24.43 -19.53 3.39
N LYS A 274 -25.02 -19.80 4.56
CA LYS A 274 -26.40 -20.30 4.64
C LYS A 274 -27.43 -19.31 4.07
N GLN A 275 -27.23 -18.00 4.27
CA GLN A 275 -28.10 -16.99 3.67
C GLN A 275 -27.90 -16.92 2.16
N ALA A 276 -26.65 -16.93 1.67
CA ALA A 276 -26.33 -16.93 0.25
C ALA A 276 -26.96 -18.13 -0.48
N GLN A 277 -26.97 -19.33 0.14
CA GLN A 277 -27.58 -20.53 -0.44
C GLN A 277 -29.10 -20.44 -0.62
N ARG A 278 -29.78 -19.55 0.12
CA ARG A 278 -31.25 -19.35 0.04
C ARG A 278 -31.62 -18.34 -1.06
N VAL A 279 -30.68 -17.58 -1.56
CA VAL A 279 -30.90 -16.65 -2.67
C VAL A 279 -31.21 -17.47 -3.93
N PRO A 280 -32.28 -17.14 -4.68
CA PRO A 280 -32.56 -17.80 -5.93
C PRO A 280 -31.40 -17.70 -6.92
N ASP A 281 -31.31 -18.63 -7.86
CA ASP A 281 -30.33 -18.62 -8.96
C ASP A 281 -30.84 -17.94 -10.23
N HIS A 282 -32.11 -17.53 -10.24
CA HIS A 282 -32.79 -16.83 -11.32
C HIS A 282 -33.70 -15.73 -10.76
N VAL A 283 -34.09 -14.80 -11.63
CA VAL A 283 -35.00 -13.70 -11.29
C VAL A 283 -36.45 -14.25 -11.16
N LEU A 284 -37.06 -14.04 -10.00
CA LEU A 284 -38.41 -14.45 -9.72
C LEU A 284 -39.42 -13.50 -10.39
N ASP A 285 -40.60 -13.99 -10.72
CA ASP A 285 -41.67 -13.15 -11.30
C ASP A 285 -42.07 -12.01 -10.36
N ALA A 286 -42.09 -12.27 -9.05
CA ALA A 286 -42.35 -11.26 -8.04
C ALA A 286 -41.28 -10.13 -7.99
N ASP A 287 -40.05 -10.42 -8.39
CA ASP A 287 -38.97 -9.43 -8.44
C ASP A 287 -39.03 -8.53 -9.69
N ARG A 288 -39.79 -8.97 -10.73
CA ARG A 288 -40.02 -8.20 -11.95
C ARG A 288 -41.15 -7.19 -11.81
N ASP A 289 -42.07 -7.41 -10.88
CA ASP A 289 -43.25 -6.57 -10.71
C ASP A 289 -42.87 -5.13 -10.35
N GLY A 290 -43.45 -4.17 -11.07
CA GLY A 290 -43.19 -2.73 -10.90
C GLY A 290 -41.86 -2.22 -11.46
N ARG A 291 -41.07 -3.08 -12.12
CA ARG A 291 -39.83 -2.69 -12.79
C ARG A 291 -40.04 -2.33 -14.26
N LEU A 292 -39.20 -1.42 -14.76
CA LEU A 292 -39.20 -1.11 -16.19
C LEU A 292 -38.53 -2.26 -16.96
N ASP A 293 -39.24 -2.84 -17.93
CA ASP A 293 -38.77 -3.94 -18.77
C ASP A 293 -37.92 -3.41 -19.93
N LEU A 294 -36.61 -3.58 -19.84
CA LEU A 294 -35.63 -3.17 -20.85
C LEU A 294 -34.98 -4.36 -21.57
N ARG A 295 -35.52 -5.58 -21.46
CA ARG A 295 -34.98 -6.79 -22.11
C ARG A 295 -34.97 -6.73 -23.63
N HIS A 296 -35.73 -5.81 -24.22
CA HIS A 296 -35.78 -5.57 -25.67
C HIS A 296 -34.61 -4.68 -26.17
N LEU A 297 -33.92 -4.00 -25.29
CA LEU A 297 -32.77 -3.16 -25.67
C LEU A 297 -31.54 -4.02 -25.98
N GLN A 298 -30.82 -3.65 -27.03
CA GLN A 298 -29.53 -4.24 -27.31
C GLN A 298 -28.52 -3.79 -26.21
N THR A 299 -28.10 -4.74 -25.40
CA THR A 299 -27.31 -4.50 -24.21
C THR A 299 -26.10 -5.41 -24.20
N VAL A 300 -24.94 -4.87 -23.86
CA VAL A 300 -23.67 -5.62 -23.75
C VAL A 300 -22.96 -5.33 -22.44
N THR A 301 -22.22 -6.31 -21.92
CA THR A 301 -21.14 -6.09 -20.92
C THR A 301 -19.81 -6.06 -21.63
N ILE A 302 -18.84 -5.24 -21.15
CA ILE A 302 -17.49 -5.14 -21.71
C ILE A 302 -16.50 -5.11 -20.56
N ASP A 303 -15.80 -6.24 -20.34
CA ASP A 303 -14.96 -6.45 -19.17
C ASP A 303 -13.64 -7.14 -19.52
N GLY A 304 -12.81 -7.47 -18.53
CA GLY A 304 -11.66 -8.34 -18.70
C GLY A 304 -12.09 -9.78 -19.08
N GLU A 305 -11.21 -10.50 -19.76
CA GLU A 305 -11.49 -11.88 -20.21
C GLU A 305 -11.85 -12.82 -19.04
N ASP A 306 -11.17 -12.65 -17.89
CA ASP A 306 -11.32 -13.48 -16.70
C ASP A 306 -12.39 -12.97 -15.71
N ALA A 307 -13.03 -11.81 -15.98
CA ALA A 307 -14.05 -11.23 -15.10
C ALA A 307 -15.28 -12.15 -14.99
N LYS A 308 -15.77 -12.32 -13.77
CA LYS A 308 -16.97 -13.14 -13.48
C LYS A 308 -18.07 -12.35 -12.77
N ASP A 309 -17.71 -11.25 -12.16
CA ASP A 309 -18.55 -10.33 -11.39
C ASP A 309 -18.87 -9.10 -12.24
N LEU A 310 -19.75 -9.29 -13.23
CA LEU A 310 -20.13 -8.27 -14.20
C LEU A 310 -21.12 -7.30 -13.54
N ASP A 311 -20.59 -6.16 -13.07
CA ASP A 311 -21.36 -5.13 -12.36
C ASP A 311 -22.23 -4.29 -13.31
N ASP A 312 -21.77 -4.02 -14.53
CA ASP A 312 -22.35 -3.05 -15.46
C ASP A 312 -22.60 -3.60 -16.85
N ALA A 313 -23.65 -3.09 -17.47
CA ALA A 313 -23.99 -3.34 -18.84
C ALA A 313 -24.46 -2.04 -19.53
N ILE A 314 -24.20 -1.92 -20.81
CA ILE A 314 -24.42 -0.70 -21.59
C ILE A 314 -25.39 -0.96 -22.72
N SER A 315 -26.36 -0.05 -22.90
CA SER A 315 -27.15 0.10 -24.12
C SER A 315 -26.97 1.50 -24.68
N LEU A 316 -26.90 1.63 -26.02
CA LEU A 316 -26.73 2.92 -26.67
C LEU A 316 -27.45 2.96 -28.00
N THR A 317 -28.26 4.01 -28.15
CA THR A 317 -28.89 4.36 -29.43
C THR A 317 -28.71 5.87 -29.69
N LYS A 318 -28.95 6.29 -30.94
CA LYS A 318 -28.85 7.72 -31.33
C LYS A 318 -30.06 8.10 -32.16
N GLU A 319 -30.74 9.16 -31.76
CA GLU A 319 -31.83 9.75 -32.53
C GLU A 319 -31.50 11.22 -32.82
N GLY A 320 -31.25 11.50 -34.11
CA GLY A 320 -30.80 12.85 -34.51
C GLY A 320 -29.49 13.27 -33.84
N ALA A 321 -29.54 14.31 -33.00
CA ALA A 321 -28.41 14.88 -32.27
C ALA A 321 -28.33 14.39 -30.82
N ILE A 322 -29.18 13.45 -30.41
CA ILE A 322 -29.28 12.95 -29.05
C ILE A 322 -28.83 11.49 -28.98
N TYR A 323 -27.94 11.19 -28.06
CA TYR A 323 -27.54 9.84 -27.68
C TYR A 323 -28.37 9.39 -26.47
N HIS A 324 -29.00 8.24 -26.56
CA HIS A 324 -29.73 7.58 -25.48
C HIS A 324 -28.81 6.52 -24.86
N LEU A 325 -28.10 6.90 -23.80
CA LEU A 325 -27.17 6.03 -23.08
C LEU A 325 -27.89 5.39 -21.90
N GLY A 326 -27.94 4.06 -21.86
CA GLY A 326 -28.33 3.29 -20.68
C GLY A 326 -27.12 2.69 -20.00
N VAL A 327 -26.91 3.04 -18.74
CA VAL A 327 -25.93 2.41 -17.83
C VAL A 327 -26.72 1.58 -16.83
N HIS A 328 -26.61 0.26 -16.95
CA HIS A 328 -27.42 -0.71 -16.20
C HIS A 328 -26.51 -1.39 -15.17
N ILE A 329 -26.75 -1.16 -13.89
CA ILE A 329 -25.91 -1.68 -12.80
C ILE A 329 -26.66 -2.79 -12.06
N ALA A 330 -25.98 -3.89 -11.78
CA ALA A 330 -26.52 -5.03 -11.06
C ALA A 330 -27.24 -4.61 -9.76
N ASP A 331 -28.52 -4.96 -9.61
CA ASP A 331 -29.30 -4.63 -8.40
C ASP A 331 -28.99 -5.61 -7.26
N VAL A 332 -27.77 -5.53 -6.75
CA VAL A 332 -27.29 -6.32 -5.60
C VAL A 332 -28.17 -6.12 -4.37
N SER A 333 -28.71 -4.89 -4.21
CA SER A 333 -29.53 -4.51 -3.07
C SER A 333 -30.87 -5.27 -3.00
N ASN A 334 -31.29 -5.91 -4.10
CA ASN A 334 -32.45 -6.80 -4.10
C ASN A 334 -32.19 -8.09 -3.29
N TYR A 335 -30.98 -8.59 -3.34
CA TYR A 335 -30.58 -9.87 -2.72
C TYR A 335 -29.86 -9.67 -1.37
N VAL A 336 -29.16 -8.56 -1.19
CA VAL A 336 -28.44 -8.20 0.05
C VAL A 336 -29.25 -7.17 0.83
N GLN A 337 -30.21 -7.66 1.60
CA GLN A 337 -31.11 -6.82 2.39
C GLN A 337 -30.37 -6.16 3.55
N TYR A 338 -30.74 -4.90 3.86
CA TYR A 338 -30.15 -4.13 4.95
C TYR A 338 -30.14 -4.91 6.28
N ASN A 339 -29.03 -4.81 7.00
CA ASN A 339 -28.77 -5.46 8.29
C ASN A 339 -28.92 -7.00 8.28
N SER A 340 -28.91 -7.65 7.13
CA SER A 340 -28.83 -9.11 7.02
C SER A 340 -27.41 -9.62 7.37
N ALA A 341 -27.23 -10.95 7.45
CA ALA A 341 -25.89 -11.50 7.66
C ALA A 341 -24.94 -11.20 6.47
N LEU A 342 -25.48 -11.24 5.24
CA LEU A 342 -24.76 -10.84 4.02
C LEU A 342 -24.34 -9.37 4.07
N ASP A 343 -25.24 -8.49 4.47
CA ASP A 343 -25.01 -7.06 4.53
C ASP A 343 -23.93 -6.67 5.56
N ARG A 344 -24.05 -7.21 6.78
CA ARG A 344 -23.04 -6.96 7.84
C ARG A 344 -21.66 -7.45 7.45
N GLU A 345 -21.57 -8.58 6.75
CA GLU A 345 -20.29 -9.07 6.26
C GLU A 345 -19.77 -8.22 5.11
N ALA A 346 -20.64 -7.79 4.19
CA ALA A 346 -20.27 -6.89 3.10
C ALA A 346 -19.73 -5.54 3.63
N LEU A 347 -20.39 -4.92 4.62
CA LEU A 347 -19.91 -3.70 5.28
C LEU A 347 -18.55 -3.91 5.98
N LYS A 348 -18.37 -5.04 6.67
CA LYS A 348 -17.12 -5.39 7.32
C LYS A 348 -15.97 -5.52 6.32
N ARG A 349 -16.22 -6.10 5.16
CA ARG A 349 -15.25 -6.22 4.05
C ARG A 349 -15.03 -4.89 3.34
N GLY A 350 -16.09 -4.12 3.15
CA GLY A 350 -16.14 -2.80 2.52
C GLY A 350 -15.90 -2.82 1.02
N THR A 351 -14.98 -3.66 0.54
CA THR A 351 -14.63 -3.83 -0.87
C THR A 351 -14.12 -5.24 -1.14
N SER A 352 -14.17 -5.69 -2.40
CA SER A 352 -13.38 -6.83 -2.89
C SER A 352 -11.91 -6.43 -2.96
N VAL A 353 -11.00 -7.41 -2.81
CA VAL A 353 -9.54 -7.19 -2.86
C VAL A 353 -8.95 -8.05 -3.97
N TYR A 354 -8.26 -7.42 -4.92
CA TYR A 354 -7.71 -8.06 -6.12
C TYR A 354 -6.20 -8.28 -5.96
N LEU A 355 -5.81 -9.49 -5.62
CA LEU A 355 -4.41 -9.85 -5.41
C LEU A 355 -3.85 -10.56 -6.66
N ALA A 356 -2.55 -10.66 -6.76
CA ALA A 356 -1.89 -11.20 -7.95
C ALA A 356 -2.36 -12.62 -8.34
N ASP A 357 -2.74 -13.48 -7.38
CA ASP A 357 -3.16 -14.88 -7.62
C ASP A 357 -4.63 -15.18 -7.32
N ARG A 358 -5.36 -14.25 -6.67
CA ARG A 358 -6.74 -14.47 -6.25
C ARG A 358 -7.50 -13.19 -5.97
N VAL A 359 -8.82 -13.29 -5.99
CA VAL A 359 -9.72 -12.24 -5.50
C VAL A 359 -10.29 -12.68 -4.15
N VAL A 360 -10.29 -11.76 -3.16
CA VAL A 360 -11.06 -11.93 -1.93
C VAL A 360 -12.34 -11.10 -2.07
N PRO A 361 -13.48 -11.72 -2.40
CA PRO A 361 -14.67 -10.98 -2.80
C PRO A 361 -15.40 -10.38 -1.59
N MET A 362 -16.10 -9.25 -1.82
CA MET A 362 -17.00 -8.62 -0.84
C MET A 362 -18.22 -9.51 -0.55
N LEU A 363 -18.74 -10.17 -1.58
CA LEU A 363 -19.92 -11.03 -1.51
C LEU A 363 -19.56 -12.48 -1.88
N PRO A 364 -20.28 -13.50 -1.34
CA PRO A 364 -20.10 -14.88 -1.75
C PRO A 364 -20.29 -15.08 -3.27
N GLU A 365 -19.48 -15.93 -3.90
CA GLU A 365 -19.48 -16.17 -5.35
C GLU A 365 -20.85 -16.52 -5.95
N ARG A 366 -21.74 -17.17 -5.17
CA ARG A 366 -23.11 -17.43 -5.59
C ARG A 366 -23.89 -16.14 -5.92
N LEU A 367 -23.54 -15.03 -5.27
CA LEU A 367 -24.10 -13.72 -5.57
C LEU A 367 -23.22 -12.99 -6.60
N SER A 368 -21.93 -12.82 -6.31
CA SER A 368 -21.05 -11.99 -7.13
C SER A 368 -20.88 -12.51 -8.56
N ASN A 369 -20.76 -13.81 -8.75
CA ASN A 369 -20.57 -14.43 -10.06
C ASN A 369 -21.86 -15.06 -10.62
N GLY A 370 -22.90 -15.15 -9.77
CA GLY A 370 -24.17 -15.77 -10.07
C GLY A 370 -25.28 -14.76 -10.35
N ILE A 371 -26.29 -14.72 -9.43
CA ILE A 371 -27.53 -13.95 -9.65
C ILE A 371 -27.34 -12.44 -9.78
N CYS A 372 -26.29 -11.86 -9.15
CA CYS A 372 -25.99 -10.45 -9.28
C CYS A 372 -25.22 -10.13 -10.56
N SER A 373 -24.34 -11.03 -11.05
CA SER A 373 -23.56 -10.81 -12.26
C SER A 373 -24.47 -10.72 -13.49
N LEU A 374 -24.27 -9.70 -14.33
CA LEU A 374 -25.06 -9.43 -15.54
C LEU A 374 -24.67 -10.39 -16.68
N ASN A 375 -24.89 -11.70 -16.46
CA ASN A 375 -24.49 -12.75 -17.37
C ASN A 375 -25.33 -12.72 -18.68
N GLN A 376 -24.68 -13.05 -19.80
CA GLN A 376 -25.26 -13.10 -21.12
C GLN A 376 -26.46 -14.07 -21.20
N GLY A 377 -27.54 -13.65 -21.84
CA GLY A 377 -28.70 -14.46 -22.13
C GLY A 377 -29.62 -14.75 -20.94
N GLU A 378 -29.34 -14.18 -19.78
CA GLU A 378 -30.12 -14.36 -18.57
C GLU A 378 -30.83 -13.07 -18.16
N ASP A 379 -32.08 -13.18 -17.72
CA ASP A 379 -32.77 -12.03 -17.13
C ASP A 379 -32.07 -11.62 -15.84
N ARG A 380 -31.77 -10.33 -15.68
CA ARG A 380 -31.13 -9.76 -14.49
C ARG A 380 -31.85 -8.50 -14.03
N LEU A 381 -31.87 -8.34 -12.71
CA LEU A 381 -32.33 -7.09 -12.10
C LEU A 381 -31.24 -6.07 -12.13
N ALA A 382 -31.57 -4.86 -12.57
CA ALA A 382 -30.64 -3.76 -12.60
C ALA A 382 -31.25 -2.50 -11.98
N LEU A 383 -30.38 -1.59 -11.53
CA LEU A 383 -30.69 -0.19 -11.29
C LEU A 383 -30.06 0.59 -12.43
N SER A 384 -30.86 1.19 -13.26
CA SER A 384 -30.41 1.79 -14.52
C SER A 384 -30.44 3.31 -14.45
N CYS A 385 -29.37 3.93 -14.92
CA CYS A 385 -29.29 5.36 -15.21
C CYS A 385 -29.43 5.54 -16.73
N LEU A 386 -30.59 6.00 -17.17
CA LEU A 386 -30.89 6.28 -18.57
C LEU A 386 -30.69 7.75 -18.83
N MET A 387 -29.84 8.12 -19.79
CA MET A 387 -29.40 9.49 -20.03
C MET A 387 -29.56 9.88 -21.48
N ASP A 388 -30.17 11.03 -21.72
CA ASP A 388 -30.18 11.68 -23.03
C ASP A 388 -29.06 12.69 -23.10
N ILE A 389 -28.11 12.47 -24.01
CA ILE A 389 -26.86 13.24 -24.08
C ILE A 389 -26.80 13.92 -25.46
N ASN A 390 -26.55 15.22 -25.47
CA ASN A 390 -26.36 15.98 -26.70
C ASN A 390 -24.95 15.89 -27.27
N GLU A 391 -24.75 16.40 -28.50
CA GLU A 391 -23.45 16.41 -29.18
C GLU A 391 -22.33 17.22 -28.45
N LYS A 392 -22.65 17.95 -27.39
CA LYS A 392 -21.70 18.66 -26.54
C LYS A 392 -21.32 17.86 -25.29
N GLY A 393 -21.79 16.62 -25.16
CA GLY A 393 -21.57 15.77 -24.00
C GLY A 393 -22.33 16.20 -22.74
N LYS A 394 -23.42 16.99 -22.89
CA LYS A 394 -24.24 17.42 -21.75
C LYS A 394 -25.48 16.53 -21.64
N VAL A 395 -25.74 15.98 -20.48
CA VAL A 395 -27.02 15.32 -20.13
C VAL A 395 -28.12 16.36 -20.15
N VAL A 396 -29.12 16.16 -21.04
CA VAL A 396 -30.29 17.06 -21.19
C VAL A 396 -31.50 16.54 -20.44
N SER A 397 -31.61 15.24 -20.30
CA SER A 397 -32.60 14.57 -19.43
C SER A 397 -32.02 13.24 -18.92
N HIS A 398 -32.50 12.76 -17.79
CA HIS A 398 -32.14 11.45 -17.28
C HIS A 398 -33.29 10.83 -16.48
N GLN A 399 -33.23 9.52 -16.30
CA GLN A 399 -34.14 8.77 -15.46
C GLN A 399 -33.37 7.67 -14.75
N ILE A 400 -33.48 7.61 -13.42
CA ILE A 400 -32.99 6.47 -12.64
C ILE A 400 -34.20 5.55 -12.38
N ALA A 401 -34.04 4.26 -12.65
CA ALA A 401 -35.17 3.29 -12.55
C ALA A 401 -34.71 1.90 -12.13
N GLU A 402 -35.55 1.21 -11.38
CA GLU A 402 -35.43 -0.23 -11.18
C GLU A 402 -35.86 -0.94 -12.48
N THR A 403 -35.01 -1.79 -13.04
CA THR A 403 -35.20 -2.37 -14.38
C THR A 403 -35.02 -3.89 -14.39
N VAL A 404 -35.49 -4.52 -15.45
CA VAL A 404 -35.12 -5.89 -15.83
C VAL A 404 -34.44 -5.82 -17.19
N ILE A 405 -33.26 -6.38 -17.31
CA ILE A 405 -32.47 -6.42 -18.55
C ILE A 405 -32.14 -7.87 -18.94
N ASN A 406 -31.72 -8.05 -20.19
CA ASN A 406 -31.14 -9.29 -20.67
C ASN A 406 -29.94 -8.94 -21.57
N VAL A 407 -28.74 -9.32 -21.15
CA VAL A 407 -27.52 -9.00 -21.87
C VAL A 407 -27.40 -9.85 -23.11
N ASN A 408 -27.30 -9.22 -24.29
CA ASN A 408 -27.22 -9.91 -25.58
C ASN A 408 -25.85 -10.60 -25.76
N GLU A 409 -24.77 -9.89 -25.43
CA GLU A 409 -23.42 -10.41 -25.59
C GLU A 409 -22.52 -9.94 -24.43
N ARG A 410 -21.70 -10.90 -23.93
CA ARG A 410 -20.58 -10.61 -23.05
C ARG A 410 -19.34 -10.37 -23.91
N MET A 411 -18.90 -9.13 -23.98
CA MET A 411 -17.70 -8.72 -24.71
C MET A 411 -16.48 -8.65 -23.78
N CYS A 412 -15.28 -8.80 -24.34
CA CYS A 412 -14.06 -8.45 -23.64
C CYS A 412 -13.42 -7.19 -24.24
N TYR A 413 -12.60 -6.50 -23.43
CA TYR A 413 -11.90 -5.29 -23.86
C TYR A 413 -11.05 -5.53 -25.11
N THR A 414 -10.44 -6.70 -25.24
CA THR A 414 -9.61 -7.09 -26.38
C THR A 414 -10.42 -7.18 -27.66
N ASP A 415 -11.58 -7.87 -27.63
CA ASP A 415 -12.43 -8.02 -28.81
C ASP A 415 -12.99 -6.69 -29.30
N VAL A 416 -13.50 -5.85 -28.38
CA VAL A 416 -14.02 -4.53 -28.73
C VAL A 416 -12.92 -3.63 -29.28
N LYS A 417 -11.71 -3.63 -28.70
CA LYS A 417 -10.55 -2.95 -29.24
C LYS A 417 -10.26 -3.39 -30.67
N ASN A 418 -10.15 -4.70 -30.90
CA ASN A 418 -9.81 -5.26 -32.20
C ASN A 418 -10.86 -4.92 -33.27
N ILE A 419 -12.16 -4.90 -32.90
CA ILE A 419 -13.23 -4.47 -33.77
C ILE A 419 -13.09 -2.98 -34.14
N LEU A 420 -12.82 -2.12 -33.15
CA LEU A 420 -12.73 -0.67 -33.34
C LEU A 420 -11.45 -0.22 -34.06
N GLU A 421 -10.36 -1.01 -34.00
CA GLU A 421 -9.08 -0.76 -34.62
C GLU A 421 -8.89 -1.52 -35.95
N ASP A 422 -9.88 -2.30 -36.37
CA ASP A 422 -9.88 -3.06 -37.62
C ASP A 422 -8.78 -4.13 -37.73
N THR A 423 -8.49 -4.80 -36.60
CA THR A 423 -7.37 -5.75 -36.49
C THR A 423 -7.80 -7.21 -36.51
N ASP A 424 -9.12 -7.53 -36.35
CA ASP A 424 -9.64 -8.89 -36.30
C ASP A 424 -10.93 -9.05 -37.12
N GLU A 425 -10.80 -9.64 -38.29
CA GLU A 425 -11.92 -9.93 -39.21
C GLU A 425 -12.87 -11.03 -38.72
N GLU A 426 -12.40 -11.96 -37.88
CA GLU A 426 -13.26 -13.02 -37.33
C GLU A 426 -14.14 -12.45 -36.21
N ALA A 427 -13.59 -11.63 -35.33
CA ALA A 427 -14.35 -10.91 -34.32
C ALA A 427 -15.45 -10.02 -34.94
N LYS A 428 -15.12 -9.30 -36.03
CA LYS A 428 -16.10 -8.48 -36.77
C LYS A 428 -17.25 -9.32 -37.34
N LYS A 429 -16.96 -10.45 -37.95
CA LYS A 429 -18.01 -11.34 -38.49
C LYS A 429 -18.88 -11.92 -37.39
N ARG A 430 -18.29 -12.25 -36.23
CA ARG A 430 -19.01 -12.81 -35.10
C ARG A 430 -19.97 -11.80 -34.47
N TYR A 431 -19.55 -10.55 -34.37
CA TYR A 431 -20.27 -9.49 -33.66
C TYR A 431 -20.84 -8.41 -34.62
N ASP A 432 -21.06 -8.73 -35.89
CA ASP A 432 -21.50 -7.79 -36.94
C ASP A 432 -22.67 -6.90 -36.52
N ALA A 433 -23.69 -7.47 -35.86
CA ALA A 433 -24.83 -6.73 -35.35
C ALA A 433 -24.52 -5.68 -34.27
N LEU A 434 -23.40 -5.78 -33.60
CA LEU A 434 -22.98 -4.87 -32.52
C LEU A 434 -21.99 -3.77 -32.99
N ILE A 435 -21.39 -3.96 -34.16
CA ILE A 435 -20.37 -3.02 -34.67
C ILE A 435 -20.87 -1.57 -34.72
N PRO A 436 -22.09 -1.27 -35.24
CA PRO A 436 -22.57 0.11 -35.26
C PRO A 436 -22.64 0.74 -33.86
N MET A 437 -23.06 -0.06 -32.85
CA MET A 437 -23.12 0.40 -31.47
C MET A 437 -21.73 0.70 -30.89
N PHE A 438 -20.71 -0.13 -31.17
CA PHE A 438 -19.35 0.12 -30.71
C PHE A 438 -18.73 1.40 -31.28
N PHE A 439 -18.95 1.67 -32.58
CA PHE A 439 -18.50 2.93 -33.16
C PHE A 439 -19.24 4.14 -32.56
N MET A 440 -20.53 4.01 -32.26
CA MET A 440 -21.30 5.04 -31.60
C MET A 440 -20.81 5.26 -30.16
N MET A 441 -20.47 4.18 -29.43
CA MET A 441 -19.86 4.26 -28.12
C MET A 441 -18.52 5.00 -28.14
N LYS A 442 -17.66 4.70 -29.13
CA LYS A 442 -16.38 5.40 -29.34
C LYS A 442 -16.60 6.90 -29.63
N GLU A 443 -17.56 7.24 -30.46
CA GLU A 443 -17.92 8.63 -30.77
C GLU A 443 -18.37 9.36 -29.51
N LEU A 444 -19.31 8.81 -28.75
CA LEU A 444 -19.83 9.42 -27.53
C LEU A 444 -18.75 9.53 -26.44
N SER A 445 -17.93 8.50 -26.23
CA SER A 445 -16.80 8.51 -25.31
C SER A 445 -15.84 9.68 -25.62
N GLY A 446 -15.51 9.89 -26.90
CA GLY A 446 -14.69 11.02 -27.32
C GLY A 446 -15.32 12.38 -26.97
N ILE A 447 -16.64 12.53 -27.16
CA ILE A 447 -17.38 13.75 -26.81
C ILE A 447 -17.33 13.99 -25.28
N LEU A 448 -17.59 12.95 -24.49
CA LEU A 448 -17.61 13.04 -23.02
C LEU A 448 -16.21 13.37 -22.49
N ARG A 449 -15.18 12.72 -22.99
CA ARG A 449 -13.78 12.97 -22.60
C ARG A 449 -13.36 14.39 -22.95
N ASN A 450 -13.66 14.87 -24.15
CA ASN A 450 -13.40 16.26 -24.52
C ASN A 450 -14.11 17.25 -23.61
N SER A 451 -15.36 16.96 -23.22
CA SER A 451 -16.13 17.81 -22.29
C SER A 451 -15.47 17.88 -20.91
N ARG A 452 -15.00 16.73 -20.36
CA ARG A 452 -14.27 16.69 -19.08
C ARG A 452 -12.94 17.39 -19.18
N HIS A 453 -12.19 17.16 -20.22
CA HIS A 453 -10.91 17.83 -20.48
C HIS A 453 -11.06 19.36 -20.50
N HIS A 454 -12.09 19.90 -21.19
CA HIS A 454 -12.37 21.35 -21.18
C HIS A 454 -12.71 21.89 -19.78
N ARG A 455 -13.31 21.08 -18.93
CA ARG A 455 -13.62 21.40 -17.54
C ARG A 455 -12.37 21.42 -16.64
N GLY A 456 -11.29 20.75 -17.05
CA GLY A 456 -10.03 20.66 -16.32
C GLY A 456 -9.79 19.32 -15.61
N SER A 457 -10.43 18.25 -16.07
CA SER A 457 -10.14 16.88 -15.58
C SER A 457 -8.66 16.55 -15.79
N ILE A 458 -8.05 15.97 -14.77
CA ILE A 458 -6.64 15.61 -14.77
C ILE A 458 -6.55 14.11 -15.04
N ASP A 459 -6.02 13.76 -16.21
CA ASP A 459 -5.80 12.37 -16.59
C ASP A 459 -4.32 12.00 -16.35
N PHE A 460 -4.07 11.08 -15.42
CA PHE A 460 -2.75 10.51 -15.17
C PHE A 460 -2.66 9.15 -15.85
N ASP A 461 -1.98 9.08 -16.97
CA ASP A 461 -1.70 7.80 -17.67
C ASP A 461 -0.41 7.16 -17.10
N PHE A 462 -0.50 6.60 -15.89
CA PHE A 462 0.58 5.74 -15.39
C PHE A 462 0.31 4.28 -15.76
N PRO A 463 1.29 3.57 -16.35
CA PRO A 463 1.11 2.16 -16.66
C PRO A 463 0.98 1.34 -15.37
N GLU A 464 -0.14 0.65 -15.22
CA GLU A 464 -0.32 -0.36 -14.19
C GLU A 464 0.45 -1.63 -14.56
N SER A 465 0.74 -2.47 -13.59
CA SER A 465 1.47 -3.71 -13.81
C SER A 465 0.50 -4.88 -13.98
N LYS A 466 0.63 -5.65 -15.05
CA LYS A 466 -0.01 -6.95 -15.18
C LYS A 466 1.00 -8.06 -14.89
N ILE A 467 0.82 -8.76 -13.78
CA ILE A 467 1.68 -9.87 -13.37
C ILE A 467 1.09 -11.17 -13.91
N ILE A 468 1.87 -11.92 -14.69
CA ILE A 468 1.45 -13.18 -15.27
C ILE A 468 2.01 -14.31 -14.42
N LEU A 469 1.10 -15.15 -13.91
CA LEU A 469 1.44 -16.31 -13.09
C LEU A 469 1.29 -17.61 -13.87
N ASN A 470 2.14 -18.59 -13.56
CA ASN A 470 1.94 -19.96 -14.03
C ASN A 470 0.93 -20.72 -13.14
N ALA A 471 0.57 -21.95 -13.51
CA ALA A 471 -0.34 -22.80 -12.75
C ALA A 471 0.11 -23.09 -11.30
N ALA A 472 1.39 -22.88 -10.98
CA ALA A 472 1.94 -22.99 -9.63
C ALA A 472 1.96 -21.66 -8.88
N GLY A 473 1.32 -20.59 -9.39
CA GLY A 473 1.25 -19.28 -8.76
C GLY A 473 2.57 -18.50 -8.74
N LYS A 474 3.57 -18.91 -9.54
CA LYS A 474 4.85 -18.20 -9.66
C LYS A 474 4.77 -17.15 -10.77
N ALA A 475 5.36 -15.99 -10.52
CA ALA A 475 5.47 -14.95 -11.52
C ALA A 475 6.41 -15.38 -12.65
N ILE A 476 5.90 -15.39 -13.88
CA ILE A 476 6.66 -15.74 -15.09
C ILE A 476 6.90 -14.57 -16.02
N ASP A 477 6.08 -13.52 -15.89
CA ASP A 477 6.24 -12.29 -16.66
C ASP A 477 5.58 -11.12 -15.92
N VAL A 478 6.09 -9.91 -16.16
CA VAL A 478 5.53 -8.64 -15.67
C VAL A 478 5.48 -7.68 -16.83
N LYS A 479 4.30 -7.18 -17.17
CA LYS A 479 4.09 -6.28 -18.31
C LYS A 479 3.32 -5.04 -17.86
N PRO A 480 3.53 -3.89 -18.51
CA PRO A 480 2.64 -2.77 -18.34
C PRO A 480 1.25 -3.14 -18.86
N TYR A 481 0.22 -2.76 -18.11
CA TYR A 481 -1.16 -2.80 -18.58
C TYR A 481 -1.48 -1.45 -19.21
N GLU A 482 -1.78 -1.46 -20.49
CA GLU A 482 -2.16 -0.25 -21.22
C GLU A 482 -3.68 -0.16 -21.34
N ALA A 483 -4.23 0.95 -20.86
CA ALA A 483 -5.63 1.29 -21.12
C ALA A 483 -5.85 1.41 -22.65
N ASN A 484 -6.87 0.74 -23.14
CA ASN A 484 -7.22 0.73 -24.57
C ASN A 484 -8.51 1.51 -24.85
N VAL A 485 -8.90 1.63 -26.13
CA VAL A 485 -10.11 2.34 -26.52
C VAL A 485 -11.37 1.79 -25.86
N ALA A 486 -11.45 0.49 -25.63
CA ALA A 486 -12.64 -0.13 -25.01
C ALA A 486 -12.72 0.14 -23.50
N THR A 487 -11.58 0.07 -22.77
CA THR A 487 -11.53 0.44 -21.35
C THR A 487 -11.91 1.90 -21.15
N LYS A 488 -11.41 2.78 -22.03
CA LYS A 488 -11.71 4.22 -21.99
C LYS A 488 -13.19 4.52 -22.26
N ILE A 489 -13.88 3.76 -23.12
CA ILE A 489 -15.33 3.89 -23.37
C ILE A 489 -16.11 3.59 -22.08
N ILE A 490 -15.84 2.47 -21.45
CA ILE A 490 -16.57 2.05 -20.24
C ILE A 490 -16.31 3.05 -19.11
N GLU A 491 -15.06 3.46 -18.91
CA GLU A 491 -14.70 4.49 -17.91
C GLU A 491 -15.53 5.78 -18.12
N ASP A 492 -15.59 6.31 -19.35
CA ASP A 492 -16.32 7.54 -19.66
C ASP A 492 -17.82 7.42 -19.33
N PHE A 493 -18.42 6.27 -19.60
CA PHE A 493 -19.84 6.03 -19.31
C PHE A 493 -20.11 5.85 -17.81
N MET A 494 -19.21 5.16 -17.10
CA MET A 494 -19.31 5.02 -15.65
C MET A 494 -19.14 6.37 -14.94
N LEU A 495 -18.19 7.20 -15.36
CA LEU A 495 -18.00 8.54 -14.84
C LEU A 495 -19.25 9.40 -15.05
N MET A 496 -19.88 9.36 -16.24
CA MET A 496 -21.09 10.11 -16.54
C MET A 496 -22.26 9.66 -15.67
N ALA A 497 -22.47 8.35 -15.50
CA ALA A 497 -23.51 7.82 -14.63
C ALA A 497 -23.29 8.22 -13.15
N ASN A 498 -22.06 8.09 -12.66
CA ASN A 498 -21.69 8.48 -11.30
C ASN A 498 -21.92 9.99 -11.04
N GLU A 499 -21.54 10.86 -11.99
CA GLU A 499 -21.80 12.31 -11.90
C GLU A 499 -23.30 12.61 -11.92
N THR A 500 -24.06 11.97 -12.80
CA THR A 500 -25.51 12.21 -12.96
C THR A 500 -26.28 11.81 -11.70
N VAL A 501 -26.00 10.63 -11.16
CA VAL A 501 -26.62 10.15 -9.91
C VAL A 501 -26.23 11.06 -8.74
N ALA A 502 -24.94 11.42 -8.59
CA ALA A 502 -24.51 12.30 -7.52
C ALA A 502 -25.15 13.69 -7.59
N GLN A 503 -25.32 14.25 -8.80
CA GLN A 503 -25.98 15.53 -9.00
C GLN A 503 -27.45 15.52 -8.56
N GLU A 504 -28.21 14.47 -8.91
CA GLU A 504 -29.62 14.34 -8.52
C GLU A 504 -29.75 14.34 -6.99
N TYR A 505 -29.07 13.44 -6.31
CA TYR A 505 -29.21 13.25 -4.86
C TYR A 505 -28.61 14.42 -4.03
N CYS A 506 -27.59 15.08 -4.54
CA CYS A 506 -27.06 16.29 -3.93
C CYS A 506 -28.03 17.47 -4.09
N THR A 507 -28.69 17.61 -5.25
CA THR A 507 -29.63 18.70 -5.50
C THR A 507 -30.93 18.50 -4.72
N GLU A 508 -31.35 17.27 -4.48
CA GLU A 508 -32.52 16.93 -3.67
C GLU A 508 -32.25 16.94 -2.16
N GLU A 509 -30.97 17.20 -1.74
CA GLU A 509 -30.53 17.23 -0.34
C GLU A 509 -30.84 15.92 0.43
N ILE A 510 -30.83 14.79 -0.28
CA ILE A 510 -31.04 13.49 0.30
C ILE A 510 -29.72 12.99 0.93
N PRO A 511 -29.73 12.42 2.16
CA PRO A 511 -28.54 11.82 2.75
C PRO A 511 -27.93 10.75 1.82
N PHE A 512 -26.66 10.90 1.47
CA PHE A 512 -26.00 10.10 0.46
C PHE A 512 -24.52 9.85 0.78
N VAL A 513 -23.87 8.92 0.08
CA VAL A 513 -22.44 8.72 0.17
C VAL A 513 -21.80 9.20 -1.13
N TYR A 514 -20.90 10.18 -0.99
CA TYR A 514 -20.14 10.77 -2.10
C TYR A 514 -18.72 10.25 -2.14
N ARG A 515 -18.12 10.32 -3.29
CA ARG A 515 -16.69 10.13 -3.49
C ARG A 515 -16.04 11.50 -3.67
N THR A 516 -15.34 11.96 -2.64
CA THR A 516 -14.78 13.30 -2.62
C THR A 516 -13.27 13.29 -2.75
N HIS A 517 -12.74 14.30 -3.41
CA HIS A 517 -11.30 14.53 -3.53
C HIS A 517 -11.04 16.00 -3.25
N ASP A 518 -10.49 16.29 -2.07
CA ASP A 518 -10.25 17.64 -1.60
C ASP A 518 -9.15 18.34 -2.41
N ASN A 519 -9.11 19.67 -2.34
CA ASN A 519 -8.02 20.47 -2.91
C ASN A 519 -6.67 20.01 -2.33
N PRO A 520 -5.59 20.04 -3.13
CA PRO A 520 -4.26 19.71 -2.67
C PRO A 520 -3.80 20.64 -1.53
N ASP A 521 -2.81 20.16 -0.76
CA ASP A 521 -2.22 20.92 0.34
C ASP A 521 -1.44 22.12 -0.22
N PRO A 522 -1.73 23.36 0.24
CA PRO A 522 -1.08 24.57 -0.26
C PRO A 522 0.45 24.56 -0.14
N GLU A 523 1.01 24.02 0.96
CA GLU A 523 2.46 23.93 1.15
C GLU A 523 3.13 22.97 0.14
N LYS A 524 2.46 21.86 -0.16
CA LYS A 524 2.93 20.90 -1.17
C LYS A 524 2.85 21.48 -2.58
N VAL A 525 1.79 22.25 -2.85
CA VAL A 525 1.64 22.96 -4.13
C VAL A 525 2.73 24.02 -4.29
N GLU A 526 3.03 24.81 -3.26
CA GLU A 526 4.12 25.79 -3.34
C GLU A 526 5.48 25.15 -3.58
N SER A 527 5.76 24.04 -2.90
CA SER A 527 6.97 23.25 -3.12
C SER A 527 7.04 22.69 -4.56
N LEU A 528 5.92 22.19 -5.09
CA LEU A 528 5.81 21.72 -6.47
C LEU A 528 6.07 22.85 -7.47
N LEU A 529 5.42 24.00 -7.29
CA LEU A 529 5.59 25.16 -8.17
C LEU A 529 7.02 25.71 -8.17
N THR A 530 7.67 25.70 -7.01
CA THR A 530 9.09 26.08 -6.88
C THR A 530 9.98 25.14 -7.67
N LEU A 531 9.75 23.82 -7.55
CA LEU A 531 10.51 22.82 -8.33
C LEU A 531 10.30 22.98 -9.83
N LEU A 532 9.06 23.15 -10.27
CA LEU A 532 8.72 23.35 -11.68
C LEU A 532 9.37 24.61 -12.26
N HIS A 533 9.41 25.68 -11.45
CA HIS A 533 10.12 26.91 -11.83
C HIS A 533 11.64 26.66 -12.02
N ASN A 534 12.25 25.92 -11.10
CA ASN A 534 13.67 25.54 -11.17
C ASN A 534 13.98 24.66 -12.38
N GLN A 535 13.02 23.85 -12.83
CA GLN A 535 13.09 23.03 -14.06
C GLN A 535 12.78 23.81 -15.34
N GLY A 536 12.54 25.13 -15.24
CA GLY A 536 12.29 26.00 -16.40
C GLY A 536 10.86 25.94 -16.95
N VAL A 537 9.93 25.29 -16.26
CA VAL A 537 8.52 25.25 -16.65
C VAL A 537 7.88 26.63 -16.33
N LYS A 538 7.35 27.30 -17.35
CA LYS A 538 6.70 28.60 -17.18
C LYS A 538 5.31 28.44 -16.59
N ILE A 539 5.16 28.71 -15.30
CA ILE A 539 3.88 28.67 -14.61
C ILE A 539 3.44 30.11 -14.33
N GLN A 540 2.19 30.43 -14.65
CA GLN A 540 1.57 31.66 -14.16
C GLN A 540 1.38 31.52 -12.65
N LYS A 541 1.79 32.55 -11.89
CA LYS A 541 1.68 32.54 -10.43
C LYS A 541 0.25 32.13 -10.02
N ALA A 542 0.13 31.03 -9.31
CA ALA A 542 -1.14 30.56 -8.77
C ALA A 542 -1.75 31.64 -7.84
N LYS A 543 -3.05 31.77 -7.92
CA LYS A 543 -3.85 32.48 -6.90
C LYS A 543 -3.79 31.72 -5.59
N GLU A 544 -4.38 32.21 -4.53
CA GLU A 544 -4.37 31.60 -3.18
C GLU A 544 -4.75 30.11 -3.17
N GLU A 545 -5.57 29.64 -4.14
CA GLU A 545 -5.90 28.22 -4.32
C GLU A 545 -5.68 27.80 -5.79
N ILE A 546 -5.00 26.66 -5.98
CA ILE A 546 -4.79 26.08 -7.30
C ILE A 546 -6.07 25.35 -7.77
N THR A 547 -6.43 25.51 -9.02
CA THR A 547 -7.58 24.85 -9.63
C THR A 547 -7.20 23.58 -10.39
N PRO A 548 -8.12 22.63 -10.60
CA PRO A 548 -7.87 21.45 -11.43
C PRO A 548 -7.34 21.81 -12.83
N LYS A 549 -7.88 22.87 -13.42
CA LYS A 549 -7.47 23.34 -14.74
C LYS A 549 -6.03 23.87 -14.78
N GLU A 550 -5.55 24.51 -13.73
CA GLU A 550 -4.16 24.96 -13.63
C GLU A 550 -3.20 23.76 -13.52
N ILE A 551 -3.58 22.72 -12.76
CA ILE A 551 -2.81 21.46 -12.72
C ILE A 551 -2.81 20.77 -14.08
N GLN A 552 -3.95 20.69 -14.76
CA GLN A 552 -4.05 20.13 -16.11
C GLN A 552 -3.08 20.86 -17.07
N GLN A 553 -3.08 22.19 -17.06
CA GLN A 553 -2.16 22.99 -17.90
C GLN A 553 -0.69 22.75 -17.57
N ILE A 554 -0.35 22.49 -16.29
CA ILE A 554 1.01 22.10 -15.91
C ILE A 554 1.36 20.76 -16.57
N ILE A 555 0.48 19.76 -16.49
CA ILE A 555 0.71 18.44 -17.07
C ILE A 555 0.83 18.53 -18.60
N GLU A 556 -0.07 19.26 -19.26
CA GLU A 556 -0.01 19.51 -20.72
C GLU A 556 1.30 20.20 -21.14
N SER A 557 1.82 21.11 -20.32
CA SER A 557 3.05 21.85 -20.62
C SER A 557 4.32 21.00 -20.57
N ILE A 558 4.25 19.84 -19.93
CA ILE A 558 5.39 18.90 -19.79
C ILE A 558 5.27 17.67 -20.69
N GLU A 559 4.16 17.52 -21.41
CA GLU A 559 3.93 16.40 -22.33
C GLU A 559 5.06 16.30 -23.38
N GLY A 560 5.62 15.10 -23.52
CA GLY A 560 6.74 14.82 -24.43
C GLY A 560 8.12 15.31 -23.92
N LEU A 561 8.21 15.94 -22.75
CA LEU A 561 9.49 16.30 -22.16
C LEU A 561 10.15 15.08 -21.46
N PRO A 562 11.49 15.03 -21.40
CA PRO A 562 12.20 13.93 -20.76
C PRO A 562 11.83 13.71 -19.27
N ASN A 563 11.35 14.76 -18.61
CA ASN A 563 10.98 14.78 -17.18
C ASN A 563 9.45 14.69 -16.94
N GLU A 564 8.64 14.43 -17.97
CA GLU A 564 7.18 14.32 -17.90
C GLU A 564 6.71 13.35 -16.81
N ALA A 565 7.18 12.10 -16.86
CA ALA A 565 6.80 11.07 -15.90
C ALA A 565 7.13 11.44 -14.43
N MET A 566 8.26 12.13 -14.24
CA MET A 566 8.67 12.65 -12.94
C MET A 566 7.71 13.70 -12.42
N ILE A 567 7.47 14.74 -13.22
CA ILE A 567 6.63 15.87 -12.80
C ILE A 567 5.20 15.39 -12.53
N SER A 568 4.66 14.52 -13.39
CA SER A 568 3.34 13.91 -13.21
C SER A 568 3.23 13.15 -11.89
N ARG A 569 4.28 12.41 -11.47
CA ARG A 569 4.33 11.73 -10.15
C ARG A 569 4.40 12.72 -8.98
N LEU A 570 5.14 13.82 -9.13
CA LEU A 570 5.22 14.86 -8.09
C LEU A 570 3.89 15.60 -7.94
N VAL A 571 3.23 15.89 -9.06
CA VAL A 571 1.86 16.44 -9.07
C VAL A 571 0.93 15.50 -8.32
N LEU A 572 0.93 14.20 -8.66
CA LEU A 572 0.09 13.21 -7.97
C LEU A 572 0.38 13.13 -6.46
N ARG A 573 1.65 13.18 -6.05
CA ARG A 573 2.05 13.18 -4.63
C ARG A 573 1.64 14.44 -3.86
N SER A 574 1.44 15.56 -4.56
CA SER A 574 0.95 16.80 -3.94
C SER A 574 -0.55 16.76 -3.68
N MET A 575 -1.29 15.88 -4.35
CA MET A 575 -2.73 15.72 -4.18
C MET A 575 -3.08 14.96 -2.92
N LYS A 576 -4.26 15.23 -2.37
CA LYS A 576 -4.86 14.43 -1.30
C LYS A 576 -5.39 13.12 -1.85
N GLN A 577 -5.61 12.15 -0.99
CA GLN A 577 -6.29 10.90 -1.36
C GLN A 577 -7.80 11.11 -1.38
N ALA A 578 -8.48 10.57 -2.37
CA ALA A 578 -9.94 10.57 -2.41
C ALA A 578 -10.51 9.68 -1.29
N LYS A 579 -11.69 10.04 -0.78
CA LYS A 579 -12.36 9.35 0.34
C LYS A 579 -13.87 9.32 0.13
N TYR A 580 -14.55 8.44 0.87
CA TYR A 580 -16.00 8.48 0.97
C TYR A 580 -16.43 9.42 2.08
N THR A 581 -17.44 10.25 1.84
CA THR A 581 -18.01 11.21 2.78
C THR A 581 -19.52 11.35 2.59
N THR A 582 -20.18 11.95 3.56
CA THR A 582 -21.60 12.34 3.46
C THR A 582 -21.79 13.76 2.94
N GLU A 583 -20.69 14.52 2.81
CA GLU A 583 -20.68 15.88 2.27
C GLU A 583 -20.35 15.90 0.78
N CYS A 584 -21.14 16.64 -0.01
CA CYS A 584 -20.95 16.78 -1.45
C CYS A 584 -19.95 17.89 -1.77
N SER A 585 -18.65 17.68 -1.51
CA SER A 585 -17.58 18.67 -1.72
C SER A 585 -16.94 18.62 -3.13
N GLY A 586 -17.34 17.65 -3.97
CA GLY A 586 -16.82 17.48 -5.32
C GLY A 586 -15.55 16.61 -5.38
N HIS A 587 -14.99 16.49 -6.60
CA HIS A 587 -13.82 15.66 -6.85
C HIS A 587 -12.78 16.43 -7.66
N PHE A 588 -11.70 16.89 -6.99
CA PHE A 588 -10.68 17.75 -7.59
C PHE A 588 -10.07 17.16 -8.86
N GLY A 589 -9.55 15.92 -8.82
CA GLY A 589 -8.87 15.29 -9.95
C GLY A 589 -9.76 15.14 -11.19
N LEU A 590 -11.06 14.88 -11.01
CA LEU A 590 -12.05 14.79 -12.10
C LEU A 590 -12.63 16.15 -12.51
N ALA A 591 -12.28 17.21 -11.82
CA ALA A 591 -12.92 18.54 -11.93
C ALA A 591 -14.46 18.42 -11.86
N ALA A 592 -14.97 17.45 -11.08
CA ALA A 592 -16.39 17.17 -10.96
C ALA A 592 -16.97 17.85 -9.72
N LYS A 593 -18.08 18.59 -9.92
CA LYS A 593 -18.80 19.25 -8.82
C LYS A 593 -19.57 18.24 -7.96
N TYR A 594 -20.04 17.19 -8.55
CA TYR A 594 -20.82 16.11 -7.95
C TYR A 594 -20.21 14.79 -8.35
N TYR A 595 -19.90 13.93 -7.39
CA TYR A 595 -19.36 12.60 -7.74
C TYR A 595 -19.68 11.57 -6.65
N CYS A 596 -20.11 10.40 -7.05
CA CYS A 596 -20.29 9.24 -6.20
C CYS A 596 -19.78 7.98 -6.91
N HIS A 597 -19.74 6.88 -6.21
CA HIS A 597 -19.55 5.57 -6.79
C HIS A 597 -20.91 4.83 -6.79
N PHE A 598 -21.50 4.66 -7.97
CA PHE A 598 -22.79 4.00 -8.19
C PHE A 598 -22.66 2.68 -8.94
N THR A 599 -21.59 2.51 -9.71
CA THR A 599 -21.47 1.57 -10.81
C THR A 599 -20.92 0.19 -10.46
N SER A 600 -20.56 -0.10 -9.18
CA SER A 600 -19.96 -1.40 -8.83
C SER A 600 -20.40 -1.95 -7.46
N PRO A 601 -21.72 -2.24 -7.25
CA PRO A 601 -22.23 -2.70 -5.96
C PRO A 601 -21.86 -4.16 -5.60
N ILE A 602 -21.39 -4.96 -6.57
CA ILE A 602 -20.90 -6.32 -6.29
C ILE A 602 -19.61 -6.25 -5.48
N ARG A 603 -18.75 -5.28 -5.78
CA ARG A 603 -17.40 -5.19 -5.22
C ARG A 603 -17.16 -3.98 -4.32
N ARG A 604 -18.05 -2.99 -4.23
CA ARG A 604 -17.94 -1.82 -3.35
C ARG A 604 -19.18 -1.61 -2.51
N TYR A 605 -19.02 -1.53 -1.19
CA TYR A 605 -20.16 -1.35 -0.28
C TYR A 605 -20.84 0.02 -0.38
N PRO A 606 -20.14 1.16 -0.60
CA PRO A 606 -20.81 2.44 -0.81
C PRO A 606 -21.83 2.42 -1.95
N ASP A 607 -21.48 1.77 -3.07
CA ASP A 607 -22.39 1.61 -4.21
C ASP A 607 -23.64 0.82 -3.81
N LEU A 608 -23.47 -0.30 -3.11
CA LEU A 608 -24.59 -1.10 -2.57
C LEU A 608 -25.47 -0.26 -1.63
N GLN A 609 -24.87 0.58 -0.80
CA GLN A 609 -25.62 1.42 0.13
C GLN A 609 -26.40 2.52 -0.57
N ILE A 610 -25.82 3.22 -1.56
CA ILE A 610 -26.57 4.25 -2.29
C ILE A 610 -27.67 3.64 -3.15
N HIS A 611 -27.51 2.43 -3.69
CA HIS A 611 -28.60 1.72 -4.39
C HIS A 611 -29.83 1.56 -3.49
N ARG A 612 -29.68 1.30 -2.19
CA ARG A 612 -30.78 1.22 -1.24
C ARG A 612 -31.48 2.57 -1.07
N ILE A 613 -30.71 3.64 -0.96
CA ILE A 613 -31.24 5.03 -0.83
C ILE A 613 -32.03 5.39 -2.07
N ILE A 614 -31.45 5.12 -3.26
CA ILE A 614 -32.09 5.35 -4.56
C ILE A 614 -33.44 4.60 -4.64
N LYS A 615 -33.45 3.32 -4.30
CA LYS A 615 -34.68 2.50 -4.34
C LYS A 615 -35.73 2.98 -3.34
N ASP A 616 -35.32 3.38 -2.13
CA ASP A 616 -36.25 3.96 -1.14
C ASP A 616 -36.81 5.29 -1.62
N ASN A 617 -36.03 6.11 -2.34
CA ASN A 617 -36.50 7.34 -2.97
C ASN A 617 -37.53 7.03 -4.09
N LEU A 618 -37.16 6.19 -5.05
CA LEU A 618 -38.04 5.78 -6.16
C LEU A 618 -39.37 5.19 -5.68
N ARG A 619 -39.38 4.47 -4.58
CA ARG A 619 -40.54 3.87 -3.95
C ARG A 619 -41.32 4.81 -3.01
N GLY A 620 -40.85 6.07 -2.86
CA GLY A 620 -41.47 7.08 -2.00
C GLY A 620 -41.39 6.73 -0.49
N ARG A 621 -40.43 5.93 -0.07
CA ARG A 621 -40.28 5.46 1.32
C ARG A 621 -39.48 6.42 2.20
N LEU A 622 -38.62 7.26 1.62
CA LEU A 622 -37.74 8.16 2.40
C LEU A 622 -38.53 9.02 3.36
N MET A 623 -39.56 9.71 2.88
CA MET A 623 -40.41 10.61 3.69
C MET A 623 -41.43 9.87 4.54
N ARG A 624 -42.00 8.76 4.02
CA ARG A 624 -43.12 8.06 4.68
C ARG A 624 -42.69 7.19 5.86
N GLU A 625 -41.49 6.65 5.85
CA GLU A 625 -41.02 5.65 6.81
C GLU A 625 -39.90 6.17 7.73
N GLY A 626 -39.63 7.49 7.76
CA GLY A 626 -38.54 8.07 8.57
C GLY A 626 -37.14 7.55 8.15
N ARG A 627 -36.99 7.15 6.88
CA ARG A 627 -35.74 6.56 6.36
C ARG A 627 -34.65 7.61 6.19
N THR A 628 -35.02 8.85 5.97
CA THR A 628 -34.06 9.97 5.82
C THR A 628 -33.24 10.12 7.09
N GLU A 629 -33.90 10.15 8.28
CA GLU A 629 -33.23 10.23 9.57
C GLU A 629 -32.33 9.01 9.81
N HIS A 630 -32.84 7.83 9.49
CA HIS A 630 -32.06 6.60 9.61
C HIS A 630 -30.78 6.65 8.77
N TYR A 631 -30.85 7.07 7.50
CA TYR A 631 -29.67 7.21 6.66
C TYR A 631 -28.72 8.28 7.19
N ALA A 632 -29.22 9.42 7.65
CA ALA A 632 -28.37 10.44 8.27
C ALA A 632 -27.58 9.92 9.49
N GLU A 633 -28.13 8.98 10.25
CA GLU A 633 -27.44 8.36 11.41
C GLU A 633 -26.33 7.37 11.02
N ILE A 634 -26.51 6.60 9.93
CA ILE A 634 -25.58 5.49 9.62
C ILE A 634 -24.50 5.82 8.59
N LEU A 635 -24.73 6.83 7.71
CA LEU A 635 -23.87 7.01 6.54
C LEU A 635 -22.45 7.49 6.86
N ASP A 636 -22.25 8.24 7.93
CA ASP A 636 -20.90 8.64 8.36
C ASP A 636 -20.04 7.42 8.68
N GLU A 637 -20.59 6.45 9.40
CA GLU A 637 -19.88 5.21 9.71
C GLU A 637 -19.66 4.35 8.46
N VAL A 638 -20.64 4.29 7.56
CA VAL A 638 -20.50 3.59 6.27
C VAL A 638 -19.38 4.22 5.44
N ALA A 639 -19.34 5.53 5.32
CA ALA A 639 -18.32 6.26 4.56
C ALA A 639 -16.92 6.06 5.17
N ARG A 640 -16.82 6.19 6.51
CA ARG A 640 -15.58 5.96 7.25
C ARG A 640 -15.06 4.54 7.07
N GLN A 641 -15.91 3.54 7.31
CA GLN A 641 -15.56 2.12 7.21
C GLN A 641 -15.13 1.76 5.77
N SER A 642 -15.85 2.25 4.77
CA SER A 642 -15.54 2.00 3.36
C SER A 642 -14.19 2.59 2.98
N SER A 643 -13.87 3.80 3.40
CA SER A 643 -12.56 4.44 3.15
C SER A 643 -11.41 3.69 3.84
N VAL A 644 -11.63 3.16 5.04
CA VAL A 644 -10.63 2.33 5.75
C VAL A 644 -10.40 1.01 5.01
N CYS A 645 -11.48 0.35 4.58
CA CYS A 645 -11.38 -0.92 3.87
C CYS A 645 -10.72 -0.77 2.50
N GLU A 646 -11.01 0.31 1.77
CA GLU A 646 -10.40 0.62 0.48
C GLU A 646 -8.89 0.81 0.64
N ARG A 647 -8.42 1.68 1.55
CA ARG A 647 -6.98 1.85 1.80
C ARG A 647 -6.28 0.55 2.18
N ARG A 648 -6.94 -0.27 2.99
CA ARG A 648 -6.42 -1.59 3.38
C ARG A 648 -6.30 -2.53 2.18
N ALA A 649 -7.27 -2.51 1.27
CA ALA A 649 -7.24 -3.28 0.03
C ALA A 649 -6.10 -2.82 -0.88
N ASP A 650 -5.99 -1.50 -1.15
CA ASP A 650 -4.93 -0.90 -1.96
C ASP A 650 -3.53 -1.22 -1.44
N GLU A 651 -3.34 -1.20 -0.10
CA GLU A 651 -2.05 -1.54 0.51
C GLU A 651 -1.74 -3.04 0.34
N ALA A 652 -2.73 -3.91 0.50
CA ALA A 652 -2.56 -5.36 0.32
C ALA A 652 -2.27 -5.72 -1.15
N GLU A 653 -2.94 -5.09 -2.11
CA GLU A 653 -2.72 -5.25 -3.55
C GLU A 653 -1.29 -4.82 -3.91
N ARG A 654 -0.85 -3.63 -3.47
CA ARG A 654 0.53 -3.14 -3.68
C ARG A 654 1.58 -4.06 -3.07
N GLU A 655 1.34 -4.60 -1.88
CA GLU A 655 2.27 -5.54 -1.25
C GLU A 655 2.31 -6.90 -1.97
N SER A 656 1.18 -7.35 -2.52
CA SER A 656 1.10 -8.54 -3.38
C SER A 656 1.92 -8.34 -4.66
N ASP A 657 1.79 -7.19 -5.30
CA ASP A 657 2.52 -6.85 -6.52
C ASP A 657 4.02 -6.75 -6.28
N LYS A 658 4.45 -6.06 -5.21
CA LYS A 658 5.87 -5.98 -4.83
C LYS A 658 6.47 -7.36 -4.59
N LEU A 659 5.73 -8.24 -3.90
CA LEU A 659 6.18 -9.61 -3.64
C LEU A 659 6.38 -10.39 -4.95
N LYS A 660 5.42 -10.30 -5.87
CA LYS A 660 5.49 -11.01 -7.16
C LYS A 660 6.51 -10.40 -8.11
N LYS A 661 6.69 -9.08 -8.11
CA LYS A 661 7.75 -8.40 -8.84
C LYS A 661 9.14 -8.80 -8.32
N ALA A 662 9.35 -8.85 -7.01
CA ALA A 662 10.60 -9.34 -6.43
C ALA A 662 10.82 -10.84 -6.73
N GLU A 663 9.76 -11.67 -6.70
CA GLU A 663 9.83 -13.08 -7.13
C GLU A 663 10.28 -13.18 -8.58
N TYR A 664 9.70 -12.40 -9.49
CA TYR A 664 10.07 -12.37 -10.90
C TYR A 664 11.54 -11.96 -11.09
N MET A 665 11.96 -10.86 -10.47
CA MET A 665 13.33 -10.36 -10.59
C MET A 665 14.37 -11.30 -9.98
N SER A 666 13.99 -12.15 -9.02
CA SER A 666 14.91 -13.16 -8.47
C SER A 666 15.34 -14.22 -9.49
N TYR A 667 14.63 -14.35 -10.62
CA TYR A 667 15.00 -15.23 -11.72
C TYR A 667 15.94 -14.55 -12.74
N HIS A 668 16.11 -13.23 -12.63
CA HIS A 668 16.89 -12.39 -13.55
C HIS A 668 18.14 -11.79 -12.89
N LEU A 669 18.66 -12.44 -11.84
CA LEU A 669 19.87 -11.96 -11.15
C LEU A 669 21.07 -11.91 -12.10
N GLY A 670 21.77 -10.76 -12.11
CA GLY A 670 22.93 -10.50 -12.97
C GLY A 670 22.58 -10.02 -14.38
N GLU A 671 21.31 -10.03 -14.77
CA GLU A 671 20.87 -9.48 -16.05
C GLU A 671 20.85 -7.94 -16.04
N GLU A 672 21.03 -7.34 -17.20
CA GLU A 672 21.09 -5.89 -17.39
C GLU A 672 19.84 -5.39 -18.09
N PHE A 673 19.32 -4.26 -17.60
CA PHE A 673 18.13 -3.61 -18.12
C PHE A 673 18.36 -2.11 -18.30
N GLU A 674 17.70 -1.52 -19.27
CA GLU A 674 17.52 -0.08 -19.33
C GLU A 674 16.37 0.32 -18.41
N GLY A 675 16.52 1.43 -17.70
CA GLY A 675 15.50 1.95 -16.80
C GLY A 675 15.54 3.48 -16.71
N ILE A 676 14.58 4.03 -16.01
CA ILE A 676 14.46 5.46 -15.77
C ILE A 676 14.51 5.71 -14.27
N ILE A 677 15.25 6.72 -13.82
CA ILE A 677 15.28 7.12 -12.41
C ILE A 677 13.89 7.65 -12.04
N SER A 678 13.16 6.88 -11.22
CA SER A 678 11.81 7.17 -10.73
C SER A 678 11.78 7.87 -9.37
N GLY A 679 12.91 7.87 -8.66
CA GLY A 679 13.05 8.52 -7.36
C GLY A 679 14.49 8.78 -6.98
N VAL A 680 14.76 9.94 -6.36
CA VAL A 680 16.08 10.30 -5.82
C VAL A 680 15.95 10.59 -4.33
N THR A 681 16.81 9.98 -3.53
CA THR A 681 16.80 10.08 -2.07
C THR A 681 18.23 10.13 -1.52
N GLY A 682 18.40 10.51 -0.26
CA GLY A 682 19.72 10.51 0.40
C GLY A 682 20.35 9.13 0.55
N TRP A 683 19.60 8.04 0.38
CA TRP A 683 20.12 6.66 0.44
C TRP A 683 20.30 6.01 -0.94
N GLY A 684 19.87 6.67 -2.04
CA GLY A 684 20.10 6.16 -3.38
C GLY A 684 19.04 6.56 -4.40
N LEU A 685 19.09 5.87 -5.54
CA LEU A 685 18.24 6.10 -6.71
C LEU A 685 17.24 4.95 -6.83
N TYR A 686 15.96 5.26 -6.98
CA TYR A 686 14.97 4.29 -7.44
C TYR A 686 14.95 4.30 -8.96
N VAL A 687 15.02 3.12 -9.56
CA VAL A 687 15.01 2.96 -11.01
C VAL A 687 13.84 2.07 -11.40
N GLU A 688 13.01 2.55 -12.31
CA GLU A 688 11.89 1.81 -12.87
C GLU A 688 12.26 1.27 -14.25
N LEU A 689 12.01 -0.02 -14.43
CA LEU A 689 12.22 -0.74 -15.69
C LEU A 689 10.99 -0.58 -16.62
N PRO A 690 11.11 -0.84 -17.93
CA PRO A 690 9.98 -0.80 -18.87
C PRO A 690 8.83 -1.75 -18.52
N ASN A 691 9.09 -2.81 -17.77
CA ASN A 691 8.08 -3.73 -17.25
C ASN A 691 7.46 -3.27 -15.92
N THR A 692 7.65 -2.01 -15.53
CA THR A 692 7.12 -1.40 -14.30
C THR A 692 7.69 -1.95 -12.98
N VAL A 693 8.76 -2.73 -13.03
CA VAL A 693 9.48 -3.13 -11.80
C VAL A 693 10.37 -1.98 -11.37
N GLU A 694 10.24 -1.59 -10.10
CA GLU A 694 11.10 -0.58 -9.47
C GLU A 694 12.10 -1.25 -8.52
N GLY A 695 13.36 -0.82 -8.57
CA GLY A 695 14.42 -1.28 -7.68
C GLY A 695 15.31 -0.14 -7.19
N LEU A 696 16.08 -0.39 -6.14
CA LEU A 696 16.95 0.58 -5.50
C LEU A 696 18.41 0.40 -5.94
N VAL A 697 19.01 1.45 -6.46
CA VAL A 697 20.48 1.60 -6.53
C VAL A 697 20.92 2.32 -5.26
N HIS A 698 21.48 1.60 -4.30
CA HIS A 698 21.89 2.19 -3.03
C HIS A 698 23.11 3.11 -3.23
N VAL A 699 23.12 4.30 -2.61
CA VAL A 699 24.22 5.29 -2.76
C VAL A 699 25.61 4.71 -2.49
N ASN A 700 25.73 3.73 -1.59
CA ASN A 700 27.00 3.05 -1.31
C ASN A 700 27.51 2.17 -2.45
N THR A 701 26.69 1.85 -3.47
CA THR A 701 27.13 1.11 -4.67
C THR A 701 27.72 2.04 -5.74
N LEU A 702 27.50 3.35 -5.60
CA LEU A 702 28.10 4.38 -6.44
C LEU A 702 29.53 4.63 -5.94
N ARG A 703 30.52 3.96 -6.54
CA ARG A 703 31.92 3.96 -6.04
C ARG A 703 32.81 5.01 -6.70
N ASP A 704 32.28 5.71 -7.70
CA ASP A 704 32.99 6.70 -8.52
C ASP A 704 33.12 8.05 -7.80
N ASP A 705 32.26 8.37 -6.82
CA ASP A 705 32.30 9.61 -6.05
C ASP A 705 31.55 9.49 -4.71
N TYR A 706 31.61 10.54 -3.89
CA TYR A 706 30.72 10.76 -2.75
C TYR A 706 29.53 11.61 -3.21
N TYR A 707 28.34 11.05 -3.10
CA TYR A 707 27.12 11.67 -3.58
C TYR A 707 26.33 12.31 -2.45
N VAL A 708 25.94 13.57 -2.65
CA VAL A 708 25.11 14.35 -1.72
C VAL A 708 23.75 14.59 -2.33
N PHE A 709 22.70 14.34 -1.58
CA PHE A 709 21.33 14.58 -2.01
C PHE A 709 20.94 16.04 -1.80
N ASP A 710 20.52 16.68 -2.88
CA ASP A 710 19.89 17.99 -2.84
C ASP A 710 18.37 17.84 -2.81
N GLN A 711 17.77 18.27 -1.72
CA GLN A 711 16.32 18.15 -1.51
C GLN A 711 15.53 19.18 -2.32
N GLU A 712 16.12 20.34 -2.69
CA GLU A 712 15.43 21.39 -3.45
C GLU A 712 15.30 21.03 -4.94
N SER A 713 16.34 20.40 -5.51
CA SER A 713 16.36 20.00 -6.91
C SER A 713 15.99 18.52 -7.13
N TYR A 714 15.87 17.71 -6.07
CA TYR A 714 15.73 16.24 -6.14
C TYR A 714 16.83 15.58 -6.98
N GLU A 715 18.06 15.98 -6.71
CA GLU A 715 19.26 15.51 -7.41
C GLU A 715 20.25 14.86 -6.45
N LEU A 716 21.00 13.89 -6.96
CA LEU A 716 22.13 13.28 -6.27
C LEU A 716 23.42 13.72 -6.95
N CYS A 717 24.18 14.63 -6.31
CA CYS A 717 25.34 15.28 -6.88
C CYS A 717 26.64 14.72 -6.33
N GLY A 718 27.56 14.30 -7.21
CA GLY A 718 28.91 13.89 -6.85
C GLY A 718 29.78 15.10 -6.44
N GLU A 719 30.46 14.99 -5.27
CA GLU A 719 31.28 16.10 -4.76
C GLU A 719 32.49 16.43 -5.64
N MET A 720 33.16 15.40 -6.17
CA MET A 720 34.40 15.55 -6.94
C MET A 720 34.13 15.56 -8.44
N THR A 721 33.39 14.59 -8.96
CA THR A 721 33.13 14.41 -10.38
C THR A 721 32.11 15.40 -10.94
N LYS A 722 31.30 16.02 -10.07
CA LYS A 722 30.17 16.87 -10.45
C LYS A 722 29.11 16.14 -11.28
N LYS A 723 29.16 14.81 -11.31
CA LYS A 723 28.14 13.99 -11.94
C LYS A 723 26.85 14.12 -11.18
N VAL A 724 25.77 14.36 -11.89
CA VAL A 724 24.43 14.56 -11.34
C VAL A 724 23.53 13.45 -11.83
N TYR A 725 22.80 12.83 -10.91
CA TYR A 725 21.69 11.94 -11.21
C TYR A 725 20.40 12.61 -10.79
N LYS A 726 19.48 12.72 -11.71
CA LYS A 726 18.17 13.34 -11.48
C LYS A 726 17.02 12.46 -11.93
N LEU A 727 15.85 12.82 -11.48
CA LEU A 727 14.62 12.14 -11.85
C LEU A 727 14.43 12.22 -13.38
N GLY A 728 14.01 11.11 -14.00
CA GLY A 728 13.81 11.00 -15.46
C GLY A 728 15.04 10.61 -16.25
N ASP A 729 16.24 10.59 -15.65
CA ASP A 729 17.45 10.15 -16.35
C ASP A 729 17.35 8.68 -16.74
N LYS A 730 17.73 8.36 -17.97
CA LYS A 730 17.86 6.99 -18.45
C LYS A 730 19.17 6.41 -17.94
N VAL A 731 19.09 5.25 -17.35
CA VAL A 731 20.24 4.53 -16.78
C VAL A 731 20.19 3.06 -17.17
N ARG A 732 21.36 2.44 -17.27
CA ARG A 732 21.48 1.00 -17.40
C ARG A 732 21.83 0.40 -16.05
N VAL A 733 21.05 -0.58 -15.64
CA VAL A 733 21.19 -1.23 -14.33
C VAL A 733 21.33 -2.73 -14.48
N ARG A 734 22.02 -3.36 -13.53
CA ARG A 734 22.12 -4.80 -13.36
C ARG A 734 21.37 -5.20 -12.11
N VAL A 735 20.63 -6.30 -12.16
CA VAL A 735 19.95 -6.86 -11.00
C VAL A 735 21.00 -7.44 -10.04
N ALA A 736 21.23 -6.78 -8.93
CA ALA A 736 22.22 -7.19 -7.93
C ALA A 736 21.64 -8.20 -6.95
N ASP A 737 20.41 -7.95 -6.45
CA ASP A 737 19.69 -8.84 -5.55
C ASP A 737 18.18 -8.64 -5.70
N ALA A 738 17.40 -9.67 -5.37
CA ALA A 738 15.96 -9.60 -5.32
C ALA A 738 15.45 -10.52 -4.20
N ASP A 739 14.98 -9.91 -3.12
CA ASP A 739 14.50 -10.63 -1.94
C ASP A 739 12.97 -10.64 -1.89
N LYS A 740 12.38 -11.80 -2.17
CA LYS A 740 10.93 -12.02 -2.10
C LYS A 740 10.37 -11.79 -0.69
N MET A 741 11.15 -12.06 0.38
CA MET A 741 10.70 -11.91 1.76
C MET A 741 10.66 -10.45 2.17
N LEU A 742 11.67 -9.69 1.77
CA LEU A 742 11.75 -8.25 2.00
C LEU A 742 10.96 -7.47 0.95
N LYS A 743 10.54 -8.13 -0.13
CA LYS A 743 9.82 -7.53 -1.28
C LYS A 743 10.62 -6.38 -1.90
N THR A 744 11.95 -6.56 -1.97
CA THR A 744 12.90 -5.56 -2.48
C THR A 744 13.60 -6.09 -3.72
N VAL A 745 13.96 -5.16 -4.59
CA VAL A 745 14.85 -5.39 -5.74
C VAL A 745 15.98 -4.38 -5.64
N ASP A 746 17.20 -4.86 -5.64
CA ASP A 746 18.40 -4.05 -5.59
C ASP A 746 19.10 -4.08 -6.95
N PHE A 747 19.44 -2.89 -7.42
CA PHE A 747 20.16 -2.69 -8.68
C PHE A 747 21.55 -2.14 -8.44
N GLU A 748 22.45 -2.37 -9.39
CA GLU A 748 23.74 -1.67 -9.54
C GLU A 748 23.77 -0.94 -10.88
N LEU A 749 24.29 0.29 -10.91
CA LEU A 749 24.51 0.99 -12.17
C LEU A 749 25.60 0.29 -12.97
N VAL A 750 25.32 0.05 -14.26
CA VAL A 750 26.33 -0.40 -15.22
C VAL A 750 27.03 0.84 -15.74
N SER A 751 28.30 1.02 -15.36
CA SER A 751 29.13 2.07 -15.92
C SER A 751 29.43 1.72 -17.39
N ASP A 752 29.19 2.64 -18.32
CA ASP A 752 29.75 2.59 -19.67
C ASP A 752 31.28 2.75 -19.59
N ILE A 753 31.97 1.69 -19.25
CA ILE A 753 33.40 1.59 -19.52
C ILE A 753 33.45 1.23 -21.00
N ARG A 754 33.46 2.22 -21.89
CA ARG A 754 34.02 2.04 -23.23
C ARG A 754 35.50 1.73 -23.06
N TYR A 755 35.87 0.46 -23.14
CA TYR A 755 37.20 0.14 -23.58
C TYR A 755 37.23 0.56 -25.02
N ASP A 756 37.88 1.68 -25.32
CA ASP A 756 38.38 1.94 -26.66
C ASP A 756 39.34 0.78 -26.96
N GLU A 757 38.85 -0.18 -27.75
CA GLU A 757 39.73 -1.12 -28.45
C GLU A 757 40.54 -0.24 -29.40
N GLU A 758 41.74 0.14 -28.95
CA GLU A 758 42.76 0.69 -29.82
C GLU A 758 43.01 -0.34 -30.90
N GLU A 759 42.65 0.03 -32.13
CA GLU A 759 43.18 -0.56 -33.35
C GLU A 759 44.70 -0.60 -33.28
N ASN A 760 45.26 -1.79 -33.35
CA ASN A 760 46.58 -2.04 -33.90
C ASN A 760 46.52 -3.16 -34.94
#